data_8a28ff46f711e0ae121e6780dd09d757
#
_entry.id   8a28ff46f711e0ae121e6780dd09d757
#
_cell.length_a   1.000
_cell.length_b   1.000
_cell.length_c   1.000
_cell.angle_alpha   90.00
_cell.angle_beta   90.00
_cell.angle_gamma   90.00
#
_symmetry.space_group_name_H-M   'P 1'
#
loop_
_entity.id
_entity.type
_entity.pdbx_description
1 polymer ?
#
loop_
_entity_poly.entity_id
_entity_poly.type
_entity_poly.pdbx_seq_one_letter_code
_entity_poly.pdbx_strand_id
1 'polypeptide(L)'
;MKIFLNGQLWLSGTAKTKAIKIMRLVLGKDINLNSNFKGKVNKLAIWNKELPDSFIVAVMNQAIETLTPFATNLISYYPMSEGSGKNIIEFNSQKISQGTNLNWSFERGENLIRNFYGLDIRPSISFTRGIYYTTPQTAMSTDSVQRITNIIQNYSITSKAGVTPMQNDIVNLVSTTDSLFLASNSYVYDGNSGAKTPIDSITNAAEGSYTISNLNYFRRFPWFNEIMSFVTPYGIGLNLGMNGRTWYFDVTDFAPILKDKKRILMTLGGQNQEQNDVEFWFIVGTPVRNVIDFNQVYQGAPRGGNAPLTQINSGARFPMVKALAAANATSFKFRSIITGHGAEGEFEANGGQVEHYLNFNNNAKKLNWVISKECAFNPIFPQGGTWVYDRQGWCPGESSLVKEWDITDVVKAGDSISIDYDASNPPNASGSYNYIVAHQLVSYGNLNHNLDARIIEIVHPTDNVLYARKNPYCSQPKVVVQNSGKQTIQNIQFSYWINNAEKQSFTWYGNLASLQTDTITLPIQALYNSGMQTTGNRFNVNLVQTNNKADDYALNNTYSTGFVRPEIIPSVFTLEFRTNNRATENGYKLYDAWDNLIDSKDFTEANTTFTKAYNLGGCYKLVVTDSGHDGVQWWANSGQGTGFIRLKRANNQILKTFQPDFGGGFEYYFTTNWALGKEELSLDNTVLVYPNPAKDILVISGINLENAKVSLVNMMGQTLLETHFTHSNDLQIPMLDMPEGIYLVVVSNGDESVVRKIVKQ
;
A
#
# COMPACT_ATOMS: atom_id res chain seq x y z
N MET A 1 -23.45 -27.88 28.65
CA MET A 1 -22.48 -27.67 27.54
C MET A 1 -23.24 -27.11 26.35
N LYS A 2 -22.75 -26.06 25.75
CA LYS A 2 -23.26 -25.48 24.51
C LYS A 2 -22.17 -25.48 23.47
N ILE A 3 -22.50 -25.76 22.23
CA ILE A 3 -21.59 -25.69 21.08
C ILE A 3 -22.20 -24.70 20.09
N PHE A 4 -21.44 -23.72 19.70
CA PHE A 4 -21.80 -22.73 18.71
C PHE A 4 -21.09 -23.05 17.39
N LEU A 5 -21.79 -22.94 16.29
CA LEU A 5 -21.24 -23.03 14.95
C LEU A 5 -21.60 -21.74 14.20
N ASN A 6 -20.61 -21.02 13.70
CA ASN A 6 -20.79 -19.73 13.05
C ASN A 6 -21.61 -18.72 13.88
N GLY A 7 -21.39 -18.70 15.19
CA GLY A 7 -22.10 -17.80 16.11
C GLY A 7 -23.52 -18.23 16.48
N GLN A 8 -24.04 -19.32 15.91
CA GLN A 8 -25.35 -19.85 16.24
C GLN A 8 -25.22 -21.08 17.15
N LEU A 9 -26.12 -21.18 18.13
CA LEU A 9 -26.16 -22.36 18.99
C LEU A 9 -26.52 -23.59 18.17
N TRP A 10 -25.54 -24.51 18.04
CA TRP A 10 -25.73 -25.73 17.26
C TRP A 10 -26.17 -26.92 18.11
N LEU A 11 -25.57 -27.05 19.29
CA LEU A 11 -25.88 -28.18 20.19
C LEU A 11 -25.88 -27.70 21.64
N SER A 12 -26.86 -28.15 22.41
CA SER A 12 -26.87 -27.97 23.85
C SER A 12 -27.18 -29.31 24.54
N GLY A 13 -26.59 -29.51 25.69
CA GLY A 13 -26.81 -30.72 26.47
C GLY A 13 -26.34 -30.55 27.94
N THR A 14 -26.78 -31.45 28.78
CA THR A 14 -26.34 -31.51 30.16
C THR A 14 -24.94 -32.12 30.24
N ALA A 15 -24.03 -31.48 30.96
CA ALA A 15 -22.71 -32.01 31.25
C ALA A 15 -22.63 -32.58 32.67
N LYS A 16 -21.77 -33.58 32.88
CA LYS A 16 -21.47 -34.06 34.25
C LYS A 16 -20.73 -32.96 35.01
N THR A 17 -21.06 -32.79 36.29
CA THR A 17 -20.54 -31.74 37.18
C THR A 17 -19.08 -31.95 37.64
N LYS A 18 -18.28 -32.77 36.96
CA LYS A 18 -16.85 -32.94 37.28
C LYS A 18 -16.02 -31.84 36.62
N ALA A 19 -15.12 -31.25 37.40
CA ALA A 19 -14.14 -30.30 36.90
C ALA A 19 -13.30 -30.93 35.77
N ILE A 20 -13.21 -30.24 34.64
CA ILE A 20 -12.37 -30.67 33.51
C ILE A 20 -10.95 -30.20 33.80
N LYS A 21 -10.02 -31.15 33.93
CA LYS A 21 -8.58 -30.84 33.89
C LYS A 21 -8.09 -31.04 32.47
N ILE A 22 -7.75 -29.94 31.81
CA ILE A 22 -7.12 -29.98 30.50
C ILE A 22 -5.64 -30.33 30.71
N MET A 23 -5.25 -31.57 30.41
CA MET A 23 -3.85 -32.01 30.50
C MET A 23 -3.10 -31.87 29.18
N ARG A 24 -3.80 -31.92 28.07
CA ARG A 24 -3.25 -31.78 26.73
C ARG A 24 -4.35 -31.28 25.78
N LEU A 25 -3.99 -30.31 24.94
CA LEU A 25 -4.81 -29.86 23.84
C LEU A 25 -4.09 -30.17 22.54
N VAL A 26 -4.78 -30.77 21.60
CA VAL A 26 -4.26 -31.05 20.25
C VAL A 26 -5.21 -30.41 19.24
N LEU A 27 -4.64 -29.64 18.33
CA LEU A 27 -5.36 -29.04 17.23
C LEU A 27 -5.01 -29.75 15.92
N GLY A 28 -5.99 -29.92 15.06
CA GLY A 28 -5.78 -30.45 13.73
C GLY A 28 -5.72 -31.99 13.62
N LYS A 29 -5.72 -32.72 14.73
CA LYS A 29 -5.72 -34.18 14.73
C LYS A 29 -6.49 -34.73 15.92
N ASP A 30 -7.29 -35.76 15.68
CA ASP A 30 -7.84 -36.56 16.76
C ASP A 30 -6.75 -37.48 17.38
N ILE A 31 -6.65 -37.50 18.69
CA ILE A 31 -5.65 -38.29 19.40
C ILE A 31 -5.90 -39.79 19.26
N ASN A 32 -7.16 -40.16 19.16
CA ASN A 32 -7.61 -41.55 19.17
C ASN A 32 -8.04 -42.09 17.81
N LEU A 33 -8.35 -41.18 16.87
CA LEU A 33 -8.79 -41.49 15.53
C LEU A 33 -7.73 -41.01 14.56
N ASN A 34 -7.37 -41.80 13.58
CA ASN A 34 -6.42 -41.39 12.52
C ASN A 34 -7.02 -40.37 11.56
N SER A 35 -7.89 -39.50 12.05
CA SER A 35 -8.53 -38.43 11.30
C SER A 35 -7.80 -37.10 11.51
N ASN A 36 -7.53 -36.41 10.41
CA ASN A 36 -6.96 -35.08 10.42
C ASN A 36 -8.02 -34.06 10.06
N PHE A 37 -8.01 -32.94 10.75
CA PHE A 37 -8.83 -31.79 10.39
C PHE A 37 -8.29 -31.18 9.09
N LYS A 38 -9.15 -31.04 8.09
CA LYS A 38 -8.85 -30.31 6.86
C LYS A 38 -9.53 -28.94 6.95
N GLY A 39 -8.76 -27.92 7.20
CA GLY A 39 -9.26 -26.57 7.35
C GLY A 39 -8.20 -25.64 7.91
N LYS A 40 -8.56 -24.38 8.07
CA LYS A 40 -7.70 -23.37 8.69
C LYS A 40 -8.12 -23.19 10.15
N VAL A 41 -7.17 -22.94 11.02
CA VAL A 41 -7.40 -22.59 12.43
C VAL A 41 -6.84 -21.21 12.65
N ASN A 42 -7.65 -20.34 13.21
CA ASN A 42 -7.27 -19.00 13.60
C ASN A 42 -7.85 -18.73 14.97
N LYS A 43 -7.10 -18.16 15.86
CA LYS A 43 -7.49 -17.76 17.22
C LYS A 43 -8.04 -18.91 18.07
N LEU A 44 -7.27 -19.33 19.02
CA LEU A 44 -7.72 -20.25 20.07
C LEU A 44 -7.68 -19.53 21.42
N ALA A 45 -8.79 -19.48 22.11
CA ALA A 45 -8.88 -18.87 23.44
C ALA A 45 -9.58 -19.80 24.44
N ILE A 46 -9.10 -19.81 25.66
CA ILE A 46 -9.62 -20.62 26.76
C ILE A 46 -9.87 -19.71 27.95
N TRP A 47 -11.07 -19.77 28.52
CA TRP A 47 -11.46 -19.04 29.72
C TRP A 47 -11.78 -20.00 30.87
N ASN A 48 -11.58 -19.54 32.11
CA ASN A 48 -11.97 -20.26 33.33
C ASN A 48 -13.35 -19.88 33.82
N LYS A 49 -14.15 -19.27 32.97
CA LYS A 49 -15.51 -18.80 33.31
C LYS A 49 -16.47 -19.18 32.16
N GLU A 50 -17.72 -19.44 32.55
CA GLU A 50 -18.80 -19.53 31.55
C GLU A 50 -19.02 -18.15 30.94
N LEU A 51 -19.00 -18.10 29.62
CA LEU A 51 -19.19 -16.87 28.86
C LEU A 51 -20.66 -16.74 28.42
N PRO A 52 -21.25 -15.54 28.48
CA PRO A 52 -22.56 -15.31 27.91
C PRO A 52 -22.61 -15.63 26.41
N ASP A 53 -23.73 -16.15 25.92
CA ASP A 53 -23.91 -16.50 24.51
C ASP A 53 -23.63 -15.28 23.60
N SER A 54 -24.09 -14.09 23.99
CA SER A 54 -23.84 -12.84 23.28
C SER A 54 -22.34 -12.47 23.18
N PHE A 55 -21.60 -12.78 24.23
CA PHE A 55 -20.16 -12.54 24.22
C PHE A 55 -19.42 -13.53 23.32
N ILE A 56 -19.83 -14.81 23.29
CA ILE A 56 -19.25 -15.80 22.39
C ILE A 56 -19.40 -15.35 20.93
N VAL A 57 -20.60 -14.88 20.57
CA VAL A 57 -20.87 -14.36 19.21
C VAL A 57 -20.03 -13.11 18.93
N ALA A 58 -19.88 -12.21 19.88
CA ALA A 58 -19.11 -11.00 19.71
C ALA A 58 -17.62 -11.28 19.50
N VAL A 59 -17.00 -12.16 20.32
CA VAL A 59 -15.56 -12.44 20.23
C VAL A 59 -15.19 -13.36 19.07
N MET A 60 -16.15 -14.04 18.47
CA MET A 60 -15.89 -14.89 17.30
C MET A 60 -15.18 -14.13 16.19
N ASN A 61 -15.56 -12.85 16.01
CA ASN A 61 -15.04 -11.98 14.95
C ASN A 61 -14.15 -10.83 15.47
N GLN A 62 -13.73 -10.90 16.75
CA GLN A 62 -12.90 -9.86 17.37
C GLN A 62 -11.57 -10.42 17.83
N ALA A 63 -10.54 -9.59 17.84
CA ALA A 63 -9.33 -9.91 18.57
C ALA A 63 -9.62 -9.93 20.09
N ILE A 64 -8.99 -10.86 20.78
CA ILE A 64 -9.14 -11.01 22.22
C ILE A 64 -7.97 -10.30 22.87
N GLU A 65 -8.26 -9.17 23.48
CA GLU A 65 -7.27 -8.26 24.04
C GLU A 65 -7.49 -8.02 25.53
N THR A 66 -6.55 -7.36 26.17
CA THR A 66 -6.61 -7.02 27.59
C THR A 66 -7.82 -6.17 28.00
N LEU A 67 -8.41 -5.45 27.03
CA LEU A 67 -9.61 -4.64 27.24
C LEU A 67 -10.92 -5.40 26.94
N THR A 68 -10.81 -6.64 26.48
CA THR A 68 -12.00 -7.45 26.20
C THR A 68 -12.73 -7.78 27.51
N PRO A 69 -14.05 -7.69 27.59
CA PRO A 69 -14.79 -8.19 28.75
C PRO A 69 -14.38 -9.62 29.08
N PHE A 70 -14.22 -9.93 30.36
CA PHE A 70 -13.68 -11.21 30.85
C PHE A 70 -12.21 -11.50 30.55
N ALA A 71 -11.41 -10.51 30.19
CA ALA A 71 -9.97 -10.67 29.95
C ALA A 71 -9.24 -11.28 31.16
N THR A 72 -9.65 -10.93 32.36
CA THR A 72 -9.13 -11.51 33.65
C THR A 72 -9.44 -12.99 33.80
N ASN A 73 -10.38 -13.53 33.07
CA ASN A 73 -10.76 -14.94 33.10
C ASN A 73 -10.10 -15.72 31.91
N LEU A 74 -9.35 -15.06 31.06
CA LEU A 74 -8.66 -15.68 29.94
C LEU A 74 -7.44 -16.45 30.42
N ILE A 75 -7.46 -17.79 30.30
CA ILE A 75 -6.36 -18.65 30.72
C ILE A 75 -5.27 -18.69 29.67
N SER A 76 -5.65 -18.80 28.41
CA SER A 76 -4.73 -18.90 27.29
C SER A 76 -5.34 -18.32 26.02
N TYR A 77 -4.51 -17.64 25.25
CA TYR A 77 -4.86 -17.12 23.94
C TYR A 77 -3.72 -17.31 22.94
N TYR A 78 -4.03 -17.97 21.87
CA TYR A 78 -3.12 -18.18 20.73
C TYR A 78 -3.71 -17.46 19.51
N PRO A 79 -3.18 -16.29 19.14
CA PRO A 79 -3.68 -15.55 17.98
C PRO A 79 -3.42 -16.24 16.64
N MET A 80 -2.46 -17.17 16.57
CA MET A 80 -2.06 -17.85 15.33
C MET A 80 -1.58 -16.88 14.25
N SER A 81 -0.77 -15.90 14.64
CA SER A 81 -0.33 -14.79 13.79
C SER A 81 1.16 -14.82 13.43
N GLU A 82 1.87 -15.89 13.78
CA GLU A 82 3.33 -15.98 13.58
C GLU A 82 3.74 -16.06 12.11
N GLY A 83 2.89 -16.65 11.28
CA GLY A 83 3.02 -16.62 9.84
C GLY A 83 4.11 -17.48 9.23
N SER A 84 4.99 -18.05 10.02
CA SER A 84 6.06 -18.91 9.55
C SER A 84 6.58 -19.83 10.66
N GLY A 85 7.30 -20.86 10.26
CA GLY A 85 7.91 -21.79 11.22
C GLY A 85 6.94 -22.77 11.88
N LYS A 86 7.34 -23.33 13.01
CA LYS A 86 6.60 -24.36 13.75
C LYS A 86 6.12 -23.89 15.12
N ASN A 87 6.47 -22.69 15.50
CA ASN A 87 6.16 -22.15 16.82
C ASN A 87 4.80 -21.45 16.79
N ILE A 88 4.01 -21.69 17.82
CA ILE A 88 2.75 -21.01 18.10
C ILE A 88 2.91 -20.42 19.49
N ILE A 89 2.75 -19.11 19.63
CA ILE A 89 3.07 -18.37 20.85
C ILE A 89 1.79 -18.01 21.59
N GLU A 90 1.75 -18.34 22.87
CA GLU A 90 0.68 -17.93 23.75
C GLU A 90 0.84 -16.45 24.10
N PHE A 91 -0.21 -15.66 23.90
CA PHE A 91 -0.17 -14.20 23.93
C PHE A 91 0.29 -13.61 25.27
N ASN A 92 -0.29 -14.09 26.38
CA ASN A 92 0.00 -13.52 27.71
C ASN A 92 1.31 -14.03 28.32
N SER A 93 1.55 -15.33 28.26
CA SER A 93 2.69 -15.97 28.92
C SER A 93 3.93 -16.09 28.02
N GLN A 94 3.78 -15.79 26.73
CA GLN A 94 4.83 -15.96 25.70
C GLN A 94 5.36 -17.41 25.63
N LYS A 95 4.62 -18.39 26.12
CA LYS A 95 4.96 -19.80 26.01
C LYS A 95 4.84 -20.26 24.58
N ILE A 96 5.85 -20.99 24.15
CA ILE A 96 5.95 -21.54 22.80
C ILE A 96 5.38 -22.94 22.78
N SER A 97 4.42 -23.18 21.92
CA SER A 97 3.95 -24.52 21.52
C SER A 97 4.45 -24.84 20.12
N GLN A 98 4.91 -26.07 19.88
CA GLN A 98 5.40 -26.49 18.58
C GLN A 98 4.37 -27.30 17.83
N GLY A 99 4.12 -26.91 16.60
CA GLY A 99 3.30 -27.65 15.65
C GLY A 99 4.13 -28.55 14.73
N THR A 100 3.52 -29.62 14.25
CA THR A 100 4.08 -30.46 13.20
C THR A 100 3.27 -30.29 11.94
N ASN A 101 3.93 -30.20 10.79
CA ASN A 101 3.28 -30.03 9.48
C ASN A 101 2.36 -28.79 9.43
N LEU A 102 2.77 -27.70 10.05
CA LEU A 102 2.06 -26.43 9.95
C LEU A 102 2.29 -25.82 8.56
N ASN A 103 1.20 -25.56 7.87
CA ASN A 103 1.19 -24.73 6.68
C ASN A 103 0.52 -23.41 7.06
N TRP A 104 1.30 -22.35 7.06
CA TRP A 104 0.78 -21.01 7.27
C TRP A 104 0.18 -20.52 5.96
N SER A 105 -1.04 -20.04 6.04
CA SER A 105 -1.67 -19.31 4.94
C SER A 105 -2.12 -17.97 5.47
N PHE A 106 -1.65 -16.92 4.84
CA PHE A 106 -2.12 -15.58 5.10
C PHE A 106 -3.21 -15.25 4.11
N GLU A 107 -4.21 -14.55 4.56
CA GLU A 107 -5.06 -13.82 3.65
C GLU A 107 -4.26 -12.68 3.04
N ARG A 108 -4.63 -12.28 1.83
CA ARG A 108 -3.98 -11.19 1.12
C ARG A 108 -3.90 -9.96 2.00
N GLY A 109 -2.72 -9.38 2.09
CA GLY A 109 -2.49 -8.15 2.81
C GLY A 109 -2.29 -8.29 4.31
N GLU A 110 -2.45 -9.46 4.91
CA GLU A 110 -2.14 -9.65 6.33
C GLU A 110 -0.70 -9.28 6.68
N ASN A 111 0.22 -9.48 5.75
CA ASN A 111 1.62 -9.13 5.92
C ASN A 111 1.88 -7.64 6.09
N LEU A 112 0.95 -6.79 5.65
CA LEU A 112 1.04 -5.34 5.79
C LEU A 112 0.17 -4.79 6.91
N ILE A 113 -0.55 -5.67 7.59
CA ILE A 113 -1.41 -5.26 8.71
C ILE A 113 -0.53 -4.88 9.88
N ARG A 114 -0.66 -3.66 10.31
CA ARG A 114 -0.16 -3.21 11.60
C ARG A 114 -0.95 -3.90 12.70
N ASN A 115 -0.51 -3.76 13.91
CA ASN A 115 -1.28 -4.18 15.06
C ASN A 115 -2.69 -3.60 14.98
N PHE A 116 -3.62 -4.37 14.47
CA PHE A 116 -5.01 -4.03 14.58
C PHE A 116 -5.66 -5.00 15.55
N TYR A 117 -6.41 -4.42 16.43
CA TYR A 117 -7.16 -5.13 17.43
C TYR A 117 -8.62 -4.90 17.17
N GLY A 118 -9.45 -5.89 17.38
CA GLY A 118 -10.87 -5.74 17.33
C GLY A 118 -11.54 -6.57 16.25
N LEU A 119 -12.63 -6.08 15.72
CA LEU A 119 -13.47 -6.81 14.77
C LEU A 119 -12.68 -7.25 13.56
N ASP A 120 -12.52 -8.55 13.42
CA ASP A 120 -11.98 -9.18 12.22
C ASP A 120 -13.08 -9.24 11.14
N ILE A 121 -13.69 -8.09 10.87
CA ILE A 121 -14.66 -7.94 9.80
C ILE A 121 -13.91 -7.42 8.59
N ARG A 122 -13.76 -8.31 7.62
CA ARG A 122 -13.16 -8.00 6.32
C ARG A 122 -14.19 -8.29 5.24
N PRO A 123 -15.13 -7.36 4.97
CA PRO A 123 -16.02 -7.54 3.85
C PRO A 123 -15.19 -7.71 2.58
N SER A 124 -15.28 -8.87 1.97
CA SER A 124 -14.64 -9.15 0.69
C SER A 124 -15.68 -9.18 -0.40
N ILE A 125 -15.41 -8.50 -1.51
CA ILE A 125 -16.29 -8.45 -2.66
C ILE A 125 -15.45 -8.77 -3.89
N SER A 126 -15.84 -9.85 -4.60
CA SER A 126 -15.22 -10.19 -5.87
C SER A 126 -15.98 -9.51 -7.00
N PHE A 127 -15.25 -8.76 -7.82
CA PHE A 127 -15.74 -8.16 -9.04
C PHE A 127 -15.12 -8.86 -10.22
N THR A 128 -15.94 -9.50 -11.03
CA THR A 128 -15.51 -10.23 -12.21
C THR A 128 -16.05 -9.55 -13.45
N ARG A 129 -15.16 -9.26 -14.39
CA ARG A 129 -15.55 -8.75 -15.70
C ARG A 129 -15.87 -9.91 -16.62
N GLY A 130 -17.05 -9.84 -17.22
CA GLY A 130 -17.54 -10.92 -18.06
C GLY A 130 -18.09 -12.09 -17.25
N ILE A 131 -18.34 -13.18 -17.95
CA ILE A 131 -18.88 -14.41 -17.39
C ILE A 131 -17.86 -15.50 -17.60
N TYR A 132 -17.46 -16.15 -16.52
CA TYR A 132 -16.43 -17.17 -16.52
C TYR A 132 -17.02 -18.52 -16.18
N TYR A 133 -16.59 -19.54 -16.90
CA TYR A 133 -16.86 -20.92 -16.59
C TYR A 133 -15.54 -21.66 -16.41
N THR A 134 -15.46 -22.41 -15.34
CA THR A 134 -14.26 -23.23 -15.04
C THR A 134 -14.20 -24.49 -15.89
N THR A 135 -15.32 -24.87 -16.51
CA THR A 135 -15.41 -26.03 -17.42
C THR A 135 -15.68 -25.57 -18.84
N PRO A 136 -15.09 -26.20 -19.85
CA PRO A 136 -15.38 -25.91 -21.24
C PRO A 136 -16.87 -26.06 -21.52
N GLN A 137 -17.46 -25.08 -22.19
CA GLN A 137 -18.88 -25.07 -22.55
C GLN A 137 -19.08 -25.90 -23.82
N THR A 138 -18.86 -27.21 -23.77
CA THR A 138 -18.94 -28.11 -24.92
C THR A 138 -20.32 -28.71 -25.16
N ALA A 139 -21.19 -28.62 -24.18
CA ALA A 139 -22.56 -29.09 -24.28
C ALA A 139 -23.48 -28.22 -23.45
N MET A 140 -24.76 -28.17 -23.83
CA MET A 140 -25.80 -27.54 -23.00
C MET A 140 -26.05 -28.40 -21.77
N SER A 141 -25.20 -28.26 -20.76
CA SER A 141 -25.45 -28.82 -19.45
C SER A 141 -26.22 -27.82 -18.59
N THR A 142 -26.90 -28.30 -17.57
CA THR A 142 -27.58 -27.43 -16.62
C THR A 142 -26.63 -26.45 -15.93
N ASP A 143 -25.37 -26.82 -15.81
CA ASP A 143 -24.31 -25.99 -15.18
C ASP A 143 -23.83 -24.83 -16.07
N SER A 144 -24.06 -24.92 -17.38
CA SER A 144 -23.76 -23.87 -18.35
C SER A 144 -24.93 -22.96 -18.67
N VAL A 145 -26.08 -23.20 -18.08
CA VAL A 145 -27.31 -22.43 -18.30
C VAL A 145 -27.59 -21.53 -17.12
N GLN A 146 -27.61 -20.24 -17.37
CA GLN A 146 -28.01 -19.26 -16.38
C GLN A 146 -29.46 -18.79 -16.73
N ARG A 147 -30.34 -18.87 -15.75
CA ARG A 147 -31.68 -18.31 -15.85
C ARG A 147 -31.73 -16.96 -15.17
N ILE A 148 -32.16 -15.96 -15.92
CA ILE A 148 -32.38 -14.61 -15.42
C ILE A 148 -33.88 -14.37 -15.37
N THR A 149 -34.39 -14.02 -14.20
CA THR A 149 -35.78 -13.64 -13.99
C THR A 149 -35.86 -12.14 -13.76
N ASN A 150 -36.69 -11.46 -14.56
CA ASN A 150 -36.88 -10.02 -14.43
C ASN A 150 -38.36 -9.76 -14.07
N ILE A 151 -38.55 -8.88 -13.12
CA ILE A 151 -39.85 -8.30 -12.81
C ILE A 151 -39.89 -6.91 -13.44
N ILE A 152 -40.83 -6.68 -14.33
CA ILE A 152 -40.96 -5.40 -15.02
C ILE A 152 -42.09 -4.63 -14.35
N GLN A 153 -41.80 -3.44 -13.89
CA GLN A 153 -42.76 -2.51 -13.28
C GLN A 153 -42.63 -1.15 -13.98
N ASN A 154 -43.78 -0.57 -14.33
CA ASN A 154 -43.88 0.74 -14.94
C ASN A 154 -44.67 1.68 -14.03
N TYR A 155 -44.05 2.71 -13.55
CA TYR A 155 -44.72 3.78 -12.80
C TYR A 155 -44.03 5.12 -13.00
N SER A 156 -44.75 6.20 -12.82
CA SER A 156 -44.20 7.52 -12.91
C SER A 156 -44.08 8.14 -11.51
N ILE A 157 -42.96 8.82 -11.30
CA ILE A 157 -42.66 9.48 -10.05
C ILE A 157 -42.55 10.98 -10.33
N THR A 158 -43.20 11.78 -9.53
CA THR A 158 -43.05 13.25 -9.58
C THR A 158 -42.48 13.77 -8.27
N SER A 159 -41.61 14.76 -8.36
CA SER A 159 -41.17 15.49 -7.18
C SER A 159 -42.33 16.29 -6.56
N LYS A 160 -42.27 16.48 -5.25
CA LYS A 160 -43.21 17.37 -4.55
C LYS A 160 -43.15 18.79 -5.13
N ALA A 161 -44.30 19.33 -5.46
CA ALA A 161 -44.35 20.69 -6.03
C ALA A 161 -43.67 21.72 -5.14
N GLY A 162 -42.81 22.57 -5.72
CA GLY A 162 -42.13 23.65 -5.04
C GLY A 162 -40.87 23.27 -4.27
N VAL A 163 -40.42 22.02 -4.36
CA VAL A 163 -39.18 21.54 -3.72
C VAL A 163 -38.21 21.13 -4.80
N THR A 164 -37.03 21.69 -4.79
CA THR A 164 -35.92 21.19 -5.60
C THR A 164 -35.48 19.84 -5.01
N PRO A 165 -35.51 18.75 -5.78
CA PRO A 165 -35.12 17.44 -5.25
C PRO A 165 -33.71 17.46 -4.71
N MET A 166 -33.55 16.98 -3.48
CA MET A 166 -32.26 16.78 -2.82
C MET A 166 -32.11 15.31 -2.44
N GLN A 167 -30.92 14.93 -2.00
CA GLN A 167 -30.72 13.59 -1.45
C GLN A 167 -31.73 13.35 -0.31
N ASN A 168 -32.41 12.21 -0.37
CA ASN A 168 -33.44 11.79 0.59
C ASN A 168 -34.76 12.59 0.54
N ASP A 169 -35.01 13.33 -0.52
CA ASP A 169 -36.31 13.96 -0.68
C ASP A 169 -37.44 12.94 -0.78
N ILE A 170 -38.56 13.30 -0.20
CA ILE A 170 -39.81 12.54 -0.37
C ILE A 170 -40.40 12.92 -1.71
N VAL A 171 -40.58 11.94 -2.58
CA VAL A 171 -41.31 12.11 -3.83
C VAL A 171 -42.70 11.48 -3.73
N ASN A 172 -43.67 12.15 -4.30
CA ASN A 172 -45.01 11.60 -4.43
C ASN A 172 -45.10 10.79 -5.72
N LEU A 173 -45.55 9.56 -5.61
CA LEU A 173 -45.87 8.78 -6.76
C LEU A 173 -47.23 9.27 -7.35
N VAL A 174 -47.23 9.58 -8.62
CA VAL A 174 -48.51 9.85 -9.32
C VAL A 174 -49.29 8.56 -9.38
N SER A 175 -50.57 8.63 -9.08
CA SER A 175 -51.43 7.48 -9.19
C SER A 175 -51.34 6.86 -10.60
N THR A 176 -50.86 5.65 -10.66
CA THR A 176 -50.71 4.90 -11.91
C THR A 176 -51.13 3.47 -11.69
N THR A 177 -51.70 2.86 -12.72
CA THR A 177 -51.94 1.42 -12.73
C THR A 177 -50.76 0.77 -13.42
N ASP A 178 -50.14 -0.14 -12.71
CA ASP A 178 -48.95 -0.83 -13.20
C ASP A 178 -49.30 -2.31 -13.45
N SER A 179 -48.68 -2.87 -14.45
CA SER A 179 -48.77 -4.29 -14.77
C SER A 179 -47.49 -5.00 -14.36
N LEU A 180 -47.66 -6.04 -13.57
CA LEU A 180 -46.53 -6.84 -13.10
C LEU A 180 -46.30 -7.99 -14.08
N PHE A 181 -45.13 -8.01 -14.71
CA PHE A 181 -44.71 -9.08 -15.62
C PHE A 181 -43.54 -9.82 -15.05
N LEU A 182 -43.59 -11.12 -15.09
CA LEU A 182 -42.46 -11.98 -14.81
C LEU A 182 -41.91 -12.52 -16.13
N ALA A 183 -40.68 -12.13 -16.48
CA ALA A 183 -39.96 -12.63 -17.64
C ALA A 183 -38.75 -13.45 -17.20
N SER A 184 -38.61 -14.62 -17.80
CA SER A 184 -37.46 -15.51 -17.53
C SER A 184 -36.77 -15.85 -18.83
N ASN A 185 -35.46 -15.53 -18.88
CA ASN A 185 -34.63 -15.86 -20.02
C ASN A 185 -33.51 -16.81 -19.58
N SER A 186 -33.26 -17.82 -20.38
CA SER A 186 -32.19 -18.79 -20.18
C SER A 186 -31.13 -18.60 -21.26
N TYR A 187 -29.86 -18.64 -20.85
CA TYR A 187 -28.75 -18.41 -21.74
C TYR A 187 -27.69 -19.49 -21.59
N VAL A 188 -27.02 -19.81 -22.70
CA VAL A 188 -25.73 -20.51 -22.69
C VAL A 188 -24.63 -19.47 -22.84
N TYR A 189 -23.60 -19.63 -22.06
CA TYR A 189 -22.42 -18.77 -22.09
C TYR A 189 -21.23 -19.53 -22.64
N ASP A 190 -20.47 -18.89 -23.50
CA ASP A 190 -19.18 -19.38 -23.92
C ASP A 190 -18.13 -19.01 -22.88
N GLY A 191 -17.50 -20.02 -22.27
CA GLY A 191 -16.51 -19.82 -21.20
C GLY A 191 -15.22 -19.14 -21.64
N ASN A 192 -14.90 -19.16 -22.93
CA ASN A 192 -13.70 -18.52 -23.49
C ASN A 192 -13.92 -17.05 -23.85
N SER A 193 -15.05 -16.78 -24.49
CA SER A 193 -15.37 -15.43 -24.99
C SER A 193 -16.30 -14.66 -24.05
N GLY A 194 -16.99 -15.34 -23.13
CA GLY A 194 -18.08 -14.77 -22.34
C GLY A 194 -19.32 -14.44 -23.16
N ALA A 195 -19.38 -14.87 -24.43
CA ALA A 195 -20.52 -14.63 -25.28
C ALA A 195 -21.77 -15.28 -24.71
N LYS A 196 -22.90 -14.55 -24.80
CA LYS A 196 -24.20 -14.94 -24.24
C LYS A 196 -25.14 -15.27 -25.38
N THR A 197 -25.54 -16.53 -25.47
CA THR A 197 -26.48 -17.00 -26.47
C THR A 197 -27.82 -17.37 -25.81
N PRO A 198 -28.93 -16.72 -26.14
CA PRO A 198 -30.23 -17.09 -25.60
C PRO A 198 -30.65 -18.47 -26.12
N ILE A 199 -31.08 -19.34 -25.23
CA ILE A 199 -31.59 -20.68 -25.55
C ILE A 199 -33.07 -20.83 -25.27
N ASP A 200 -33.60 -20.02 -24.37
CA ASP A 200 -35.01 -20.05 -24.02
C ASP A 200 -35.44 -18.69 -23.48
N SER A 201 -36.66 -18.28 -23.77
CA SER A 201 -37.24 -17.05 -23.26
C SER A 201 -38.70 -17.33 -22.92
N ILE A 202 -38.99 -17.29 -21.63
CA ILE A 202 -40.34 -17.44 -21.13
C ILE A 202 -40.83 -16.07 -20.71
N THR A 203 -41.83 -15.56 -21.45
CA THR A 203 -42.56 -14.36 -21.04
C THR A 203 -43.90 -14.81 -20.47
N ASN A 204 -44.07 -14.67 -19.19
CA ASN A 204 -45.35 -14.96 -18.56
C ASN A 204 -46.33 -13.83 -18.86
N ALA A 205 -47.62 -14.18 -18.92
CA ALA A 205 -48.70 -13.19 -18.91
C ALA A 205 -48.58 -12.31 -17.65
N ALA A 206 -49.12 -11.13 -17.71
CA ALA A 206 -49.14 -10.24 -16.56
C ALA A 206 -49.75 -10.96 -15.35
N GLU A 207 -49.00 -11.04 -14.25
CA GLU A 207 -49.46 -11.70 -13.03
C GLU A 207 -50.56 -10.90 -12.30
N GLY A 208 -50.75 -9.67 -12.73
CA GLY A 208 -51.78 -8.79 -12.18
C GLY A 208 -51.49 -7.35 -12.54
N SER A 209 -52.36 -6.49 -12.08
CA SER A 209 -52.19 -5.05 -12.10
C SER A 209 -52.54 -4.48 -10.74
N TYR A 210 -51.85 -3.43 -10.33
CA TYR A 210 -52.17 -2.70 -9.12
C TYR A 210 -52.09 -1.21 -9.38
N THR A 211 -52.89 -0.47 -8.65
CA THR A 211 -52.91 0.98 -8.75
C THR A 211 -52.14 1.56 -7.56
N ILE A 212 -51.09 2.27 -7.85
CA ILE A 212 -50.31 2.99 -6.84
C ILE A 212 -50.81 4.42 -6.80
N SER A 213 -51.33 4.83 -5.66
CA SER A 213 -51.79 6.21 -5.43
C SER A 213 -51.26 6.75 -4.13
N ASN A 214 -50.86 8.01 -4.13
CA ASN A 214 -50.37 8.71 -2.95
C ASN A 214 -49.20 8.01 -2.22
N LEU A 215 -48.42 7.22 -2.94
CA LEU A 215 -47.25 6.59 -2.39
C LEU A 215 -46.17 7.65 -2.17
N ASN A 216 -45.86 7.88 -0.92
CA ASN A 216 -44.71 8.71 -0.54
C ASN A 216 -43.56 7.78 -0.24
N TYR A 217 -42.41 8.00 -0.90
CA TYR A 217 -41.19 7.28 -0.57
C TYR A 217 -39.96 8.20 -0.70
N PHE A 218 -38.91 7.84 0.01
CA PHE A 218 -37.66 8.55 -0.11
C PHE A 218 -37.00 8.19 -1.42
N ARG A 219 -36.87 9.19 -2.30
CA ARG A 219 -35.97 9.10 -3.44
C ARG A 219 -34.60 9.54 -2.99
N ARG A 220 -33.67 8.61 -2.98
CA ARG A 220 -32.27 8.95 -2.89
C ARG A 220 -31.82 9.38 -4.28
N PHE A 221 -31.38 10.61 -4.42
CA PHE A 221 -30.53 10.95 -5.53
C PHE A 221 -29.27 10.08 -5.40
N PRO A 222 -28.81 9.46 -6.50
CA PRO A 222 -27.57 8.72 -6.46
C PRO A 222 -26.45 9.69 -6.08
N TRP A 223 -26.11 9.68 -4.81
CA TRP A 223 -25.01 10.45 -4.29
C TRP A 223 -23.77 9.58 -4.40
N PHE A 224 -22.89 9.92 -5.34
CA PHE A 224 -21.70 9.15 -5.61
C PHE A 224 -20.51 9.74 -4.89
N ASN A 225 -19.77 8.90 -4.18
CA ASN A 225 -18.50 9.26 -3.59
C ASN A 225 -17.44 8.36 -4.22
N GLU A 226 -16.45 8.94 -4.87
CA GLU A 226 -15.35 8.18 -5.42
C GLU A 226 -14.35 7.85 -4.31
N ILE A 227 -14.24 6.58 -3.95
CA ILE A 227 -13.33 6.12 -2.90
C ILE A 227 -11.95 5.85 -3.48
N MET A 228 -11.89 5.24 -4.67
CA MET A 228 -10.68 4.79 -5.31
C MET A 228 -10.78 4.97 -6.81
N SER A 229 -9.68 5.39 -7.39
CA SER A 229 -9.44 5.37 -8.84
C SER A 229 -8.13 4.63 -9.11
N PHE A 230 -8.23 3.55 -9.86
CA PHE A 230 -7.12 2.65 -10.15
C PHE A 230 -7.22 2.16 -11.59
N VAL A 231 -6.12 2.09 -12.28
CA VAL A 231 -6.06 1.53 -13.62
C VAL A 231 -5.33 0.19 -13.56
N THR A 232 -5.98 -0.87 -14.03
CA THR A 232 -5.37 -2.19 -14.06
C THR A 232 -4.18 -2.22 -15.05
N PRO A 233 -3.17 -3.06 -14.80
CA PRO A 233 -2.02 -3.17 -15.70
C PRO A 233 -2.43 -3.59 -17.10
N TYR A 234 -1.72 -3.10 -18.11
CA TYR A 234 -1.95 -3.47 -19.49
C TYR A 234 -1.33 -4.82 -19.86
N GLY A 235 -2.02 -5.62 -20.60
CA GLY A 235 -1.42 -6.67 -21.36
C GLY A 235 -2.12 -8.00 -21.36
N ILE A 236 -2.21 -8.55 -22.56
CA ILE A 236 -2.56 -9.94 -22.78
C ILE A 236 -1.34 -10.78 -22.36
N GLY A 237 -1.57 -11.77 -21.50
CA GLY A 237 -0.51 -12.66 -21.01
C GLY A 237 0.42 -12.05 -19.97
N LEU A 238 0.04 -10.94 -19.37
CA LEU A 238 0.78 -10.36 -18.26
C LEU A 238 0.78 -11.32 -17.06
N ASN A 239 1.96 -11.75 -16.63
CA ASN A 239 2.12 -12.65 -15.53
C ASN A 239 2.29 -11.89 -14.21
N LEU A 240 1.22 -11.77 -13.46
CA LEU A 240 1.23 -11.18 -12.10
C LEU A 240 1.54 -12.20 -11.01
N GLY A 241 1.84 -13.43 -11.36
CA GLY A 241 2.04 -14.55 -10.44
C GLY A 241 0.73 -15.25 -10.07
N MET A 242 0.82 -16.41 -9.41
CA MET A 242 -0.34 -17.24 -9.05
C MET A 242 -1.35 -16.52 -8.15
N ASN A 243 -0.89 -15.60 -7.32
CA ASN A 243 -1.73 -14.85 -6.39
C ASN A 243 -2.05 -13.43 -6.89
N GLY A 244 -1.66 -13.09 -8.12
CA GLY A 244 -1.80 -11.74 -8.64
C GLY A 244 -0.97 -10.71 -7.88
N ARG A 245 -1.44 -9.48 -7.83
CA ARG A 245 -0.83 -8.39 -7.06
C ARG A 245 -1.89 -7.68 -6.22
N THR A 246 -1.46 -7.14 -5.09
CA THR A 246 -2.34 -6.44 -4.14
C THR A 246 -1.88 -5.00 -4.02
N TRP A 247 -2.82 -4.08 -4.12
CA TRP A 247 -2.63 -2.66 -3.88
C TRP A 247 -3.42 -2.24 -2.64
N TYR A 248 -2.88 -1.29 -1.91
CA TYR A 248 -3.46 -0.80 -0.66
C TYR A 248 -3.83 0.66 -0.79
N PHE A 249 -5.01 1.02 -0.29
CA PHE A 249 -5.55 2.37 -0.32
C PHE A 249 -5.98 2.75 1.09
N ASP A 250 -5.45 3.85 1.62
CA ASP A 250 -5.97 4.41 2.86
C ASP A 250 -7.30 5.12 2.57
N VAL A 251 -8.36 4.55 3.09
CA VAL A 251 -9.73 5.07 2.94
C VAL A 251 -10.28 5.65 4.24
N THR A 252 -9.42 5.99 5.19
CA THR A 252 -9.80 6.56 6.49
C THR A 252 -10.60 7.85 6.35
N ASP A 253 -10.28 8.68 5.37
CA ASP A 253 -11.01 9.92 5.11
C ASP A 253 -12.49 9.70 4.75
N PHE A 254 -12.82 8.53 4.28
CA PHE A 254 -14.19 8.14 3.92
C PHE A 254 -14.98 7.55 5.09
N ALA A 255 -14.41 7.52 6.30
CA ALA A 255 -15.06 6.94 7.47
C ALA A 255 -16.49 7.43 7.70
N PRO A 256 -16.86 8.72 7.51
CA PRO A 256 -18.23 9.16 7.70
C PRO A 256 -19.22 8.50 6.75
N ILE A 257 -18.82 8.19 5.53
CA ILE A 257 -19.69 7.59 4.51
C ILE A 257 -19.60 6.07 4.46
N LEU A 258 -18.58 5.46 5.05
CA LEU A 258 -18.41 4.00 5.14
C LEU A 258 -19.10 3.38 6.37
N LYS A 259 -19.99 4.12 7.00
CA LYS A 259 -20.86 3.65 8.09
C LYS A 259 -22.11 2.99 7.53
N ASP A 260 -22.64 2.02 8.26
CA ASP A 260 -23.88 1.34 7.96
C ASP A 260 -23.87 0.62 6.60
N LYS A 261 -25.05 0.18 6.17
CA LYS A 261 -25.20 -0.53 4.90
C LYS A 261 -25.04 0.42 3.72
N LYS A 262 -24.07 0.15 2.85
CA LYS A 262 -23.79 0.93 1.64
C LYS A 262 -23.92 0.10 0.39
N ARG A 263 -24.22 0.77 -0.71
CA ARG A 263 -24.08 0.22 -2.06
C ARG A 263 -22.71 0.60 -2.60
N ILE A 264 -21.96 -0.38 -3.03
CA ILE A 264 -20.67 -0.20 -3.70
C ILE A 264 -20.87 -0.48 -5.18
N LEU A 265 -20.35 0.38 -6.01
CA LEU A 265 -20.29 0.22 -7.46
C LEU A 265 -18.81 0.19 -7.86
N MET A 266 -18.39 -0.87 -8.52
CA MET A 266 -17.11 -0.95 -9.19
C MET A 266 -17.34 -0.93 -10.69
N THR A 267 -16.76 0.02 -11.36
CA THR A 267 -16.78 0.10 -12.83
C THR A 267 -15.44 -0.38 -13.35
N LEU A 268 -15.47 -1.46 -14.12
CA LEU A 268 -14.29 -2.03 -14.79
C LEU A 268 -14.34 -1.67 -16.27
N GLY A 269 -13.36 -0.92 -16.73
CA GLY A 269 -13.13 -0.62 -18.14
C GLY A 269 -12.05 -1.55 -18.72
N GLY A 270 -11.80 -1.50 -20.03
CA GLY A 270 -10.73 -2.23 -20.68
C GLY A 270 -11.19 -3.36 -21.59
N GLN A 271 -10.28 -4.11 -22.17
CA GLN A 271 -10.55 -5.10 -23.22
C GLN A 271 -10.48 -6.55 -22.72
N ASN A 272 -9.73 -6.80 -21.66
CA ASN A 272 -9.47 -8.15 -21.17
C ASN A 272 -10.35 -8.51 -19.99
N GLN A 273 -10.47 -9.80 -19.74
CA GLN A 273 -11.15 -10.31 -18.55
C GLN A 273 -10.21 -10.14 -17.34
N GLU A 274 -10.79 -9.66 -16.25
CA GLU A 274 -10.07 -9.41 -15.01
C GLU A 274 -10.92 -9.82 -13.83
N GLN A 275 -10.29 -10.35 -12.81
CA GLN A 275 -10.90 -10.56 -11.51
C GLN A 275 -10.23 -9.63 -10.51
N ASN A 276 -11.02 -8.85 -9.82
CA ASN A 276 -10.57 -7.94 -8.77
C ASN A 276 -11.31 -8.27 -7.49
N ASP A 277 -10.57 -8.66 -6.48
CA ASP A 277 -11.07 -8.87 -5.14
C ASP A 277 -10.81 -7.61 -4.32
N VAL A 278 -11.84 -7.07 -3.69
CA VAL A 278 -11.77 -5.84 -2.89
C VAL A 278 -12.12 -6.16 -1.45
N GLU A 279 -11.19 -5.90 -0.57
CA GLU A 279 -11.36 -6.08 0.87
C GLU A 279 -11.35 -4.72 1.59
N PHE A 280 -12.28 -4.53 2.51
CA PHE A 280 -12.30 -3.37 3.39
C PHE A 280 -11.82 -3.79 4.78
N TRP A 281 -10.73 -3.17 5.22
CA TRP A 281 -10.17 -3.45 6.52
C TRP A 281 -10.52 -2.35 7.51
N PHE A 282 -11.33 -2.71 8.50
CA PHE A 282 -11.70 -1.83 9.59
C PHE A 282 -10.76 -2.07 10.76
N ILE A 283 -9.76 -1.19 10.89
CA ILE A 283 -8.77 -1.27 11.97
C ILE A 283 -9.37 -0.61 13.20
N VAL A 284 -9.56 -1.39 14.26
CA VAL A 284 -10.08 -0.87 15.52
C VAL A 284 -8.98 -0.12 16.25
N GLY A 285 -9.34 1.05 16.76
CA GLY A 285 -8.42 1.88 17.52
C GLY A 285 -8.78 3.36 17.43
N THR A 286 -7.96 4.19 18.06
CA THR A 286 -8.12 5.64 18.00
C THR A 286 -7.41 6.18 16.75
N PRO A 287 -8.10 6.81 15.81
CA PRO A 287 -7.46 7.42 14.65
C PRO A 287 -6.60 8.62 15.07
N VAL A 288 -5.72 9.06 14.21
CA VAL A 288 -4.90 10.28 14.42
C VAL A 288 -5.78 11.48 14.76
N ARG A 289 -6.85 11.64 14.00
CA ARG A 289 -7.94 12.60 14.23
C ARG A 289 -9.23 12.01 13.69
N ASN A 290 -10.34 12.36 14.28
CA ASN A 290 -11.64 11.92 13.80
C ASN A 290 -11.97 12.62 12.49
N VAL A 291 -12.43 11.89 11.51
CA VAL A 291 -13.05 12.47 10.31
C VAL A 291 -14.49 12.80 10.67
N ILE A 292 -14.80 14.09 10.67
CA ILE A 292 -16.12 14.60 11.09
C ILE A 292 -17.10 14.52 9.93
N ASP A 293 -16.64 14.91 8.73
CA ASP A 293 -17.47 14.93 7.54
C ASP A 293 -16.63 14.68 6.28
N PHE A 294 -17.28 14.10 5.28
CA PHE A 294 -16.74 13.88 3.95
C PHE A 294 -17.78 14.33 2.92
N ASN A 295 -17.37 15.20 2.02
CA ASN A 295 -18.24 15.78 1.00
C ASN A 295 -17.61 15.62 -0.40
N GLN A 296 -18.28 14.88 -1.29
CA GLN A 296 -17.97 14.87 -2.71
C GLN A 296 -18.54 16.15 -3.34
N VAL A 297 -17.68 17.08 -3.70
CA VAL A 297 -18.06 18.46 -4.07
C VAL A 297 -18.93 18.50 -5.31
N TYR A 298 -18.54 17.77 -6.36
CA TYR A 298 -19.31 17.66 -7.57
C TYR A 298 -19.91 16.26 -7.69
N GLN A 299 -21.24 16.23 -7.78
CA GLN A 299 -21.98 15.02 -8.01
C GLN A 299 -22.25 14.86 -9.50
N GLY A 300 -21.80 13.80 -10.07
CA GLY A 300 -22.06 13.47 -11.47
C GLY A 300 -22.46 12.02 -11.62
N ALA A 301 -22.82 11.63 -12.82
CA ALA A 301 -22.97 10.20 -13.12
C ALA A 301 -21.68 9.47 -12.74
N PRO A 302 -21.77 8.24 -12.23
CA PRO A 302 -20.58 7.44 -12.02
C PRO A 302 -19.76 7.45 -13.31
N ARG A 303 -18.45 7.39 -13.16
CA ARG A 303 -17.48 7.40 -14.26
C ARG A 303 -18.06 7.00 -15.61
N GLY A 304 -18.03 7.85 -16.55
CA GLY A 304 -18.64 7.70 -17.88
C GLY A 304 -19.03 9.04 -18.47
N GLY A 305 -19.03 10.07 -17.65
CA GLY A 305 -19.17 11.42 -18.10
C GLY A 305 -17.79 12.10 -18.18
N ASN A 306 -17.00 11.79 -19.22
CA ASN A 306 -15.86 12.63 -19.56
C ASN A 306 -16.34 14.09 -19.63
N ALA A 307 -15.64 14.97 -18.92
CA ALA A 307 -15.89 16.40 -19.01
C ALA A 307 -14.95 17.01 -20.07
N PRO A 308 -15.48 17.42 -21.23
CA PRO A 308 -14.68 18.16 -22.21
C PRO A 308 -14.12 19.45 -21.60
N LEU A 309 -12.89 19.80 -21.95
CA LEU A 309 -12.22 21.01 -21.49
C LEU A 309 -13.09 22.27 -21.64
N THR A 310 -13.79 22.37 -22.78
CA THR A 310 -14.71 23.47 -23.05
C THR A 310 -15.88 23.57 -22.06
N GLN A 311 -16.35 22.43 -21.53
CA GLN A 311 -17.39 22.41 -20.52
C GLN A 311 -16.86 22.69 -19.10
N ILE A 312 -15.58 22.39 -18.85
CA ILE A 312 -14.89 22.81 -17.63
C ILE A 312 -14.79 24.33 -17.62
N ASN A 313 -14.17 24.91 -18.63
CA ASN A 313 -13.89 26.34 -18.73
C ASN A 313 -15.13 27.23 -18.84
N SER A 314 -16.24 26.71 -19.34
CA SER A 314 -17.52 27.43 -19.34
C SER A 314 -18.31 27.30 -18.04
N GLY A 315 -17.81 26.51 -17.08
CA GLY A 315 -18.56 26.18 -15.86
C GLY A 315 -19.80 25.31 -16.09
N ALA A 316 -20.03 24.84 -17.32
CA ALA A 316 -21.23 24.05 -17.64
C ALA A 316 -21.25 22.69 -16.94
N ARG A 317 -20.09 22.10 -16.78
CA ARG A 317 -19.93 20.79 -16.12
C ARG A 317 -19.67 20.92 -14.63
N PHE A 318 -18.84 21.87 -14.22
CA PHE A 318 -18.44 22.13 -12.86
C PHE A 318 -18.68 23.61 -12.50
N PRO A 319 -19.94 24.02 -12.32
CA PRO A 319 -20.24 25.38 -11.89
C PRO A 319 -19.67 25.62 -10.49
N MET A 320 -19.41 26.88 -10.18
CA MET A 320 -19.07 27.24 -8.80
C MET A 320 -20.13 26.73 -7.83
N VAL A 321 -19.69 26.02 -6.82
CA VAL A 321 -20.55 25.43 -5.80
C VAL A 321 -20.24 25.99 -4.42
N LYS A 322 -21.20 25.86 -3.52
CA LYS A 322 -20.99 26.11 -2.09
C LYS A 322 -21.07 24.79 -1.34
N ALA A 323 -20.03 24.47 -0.61
CA ALA A 323 -19.99 23.33 0.31
C ALA A 323 -20.07 23.82 1.75
N LEU A 324 -20.83 23.14 2.59
CA LEU A 324 -20.90 23.46 4.01
C LEU A 324 -19.74 22.78 4.74
N ALA A 325 -18.94 23.55 5.46
CA ALA A 325 -17.92 23.04 6.34
C ALA A 325 -18.54 22.55 7.66
N ALA A 326 -18.14 21.38 8.15
CA ALA A 326 -18.68 20.82 9.38
C ALA A 326 -18.47 21.77 10.58
N ALA A 327 -19.52 22.05 11.33
CA ALA A 327 -19.49 23.04 12.41
C ALA A 327 -18.57 22.71 13.59
N ASN A 328 -18.30 21.43 13.79
CA ASN A 328 -17.45 20.93 14.87
C ASN A 328 -16.06 20.48 14.39
N ALA A 329 -15.70 20.81 13.14
CA ALA A 329 -14.37 20.54 12.61
C ALA A 329 -13.36 21.62 13.04
N THR A 330 -12.10 21.21 13.08
CA THR A 330 -10.97 22.09 13.44
C THR A 330 -9.96 22.23 12.31
N SER A 331 -10.01 21.35 11.31
CA SER A 331 -9.17 21.44 10.12
C SER A 331 -9.85 20.83 8.91
N PHE A 332 -9.41 21.26 7.71
CA PHE A 332 -10.04 20.94 6.45
C PHE A 332 -9.00 20.59 5.41
N LYS A 333 -9.27 19.50 4.68
CA LYS A 333 -8.44 19.04 3.57
C LYS A 333 -9.28 19.00 2.30
N PHE A 334 -8.72 19.52 1.21
CA PHE A 334 -9.29 19.34 -0.11
C PHE A 334 -8.49 18.30 -0.87
N ARG A 335 -9.20 17.37 -1.50
CA ARG A 335 -8.62 16.30 -2.32
C ARG A 335 -9.13 16.44 -3.74
N SER A 336 -8.25 16.23 -4.70
CA SER A 336 -8.57 16.26 -6.12
C SER A 336 -7.99 15.04 -6.82
N ILE A 337 -8.82 14.34 -7.55
CA ILE A 337 -8.45 13.26 -8.46
C ILE A 337 -8.92 13.67 -9.84
N ILE A 338 -7.97 13.89 -10.75
CA ILE A 338 -8.27 14.23 -12.14
C ILE A 338 -7.49 13.27 -13.03
N THR A 339 -8.18 12.68 -14.01
CA THR A 339 -7.55 11.83 -15.01
C THR A 339 -7.94 12.31 -16.41
N GLY A 340 -6.93 12.49 -17.28
CA GLY A 340 -7.11 12.91 -18.67
C GLY A 340 -7.36 11.72 -19.59
N HIS A 341 -8.25 11.90 -20.54
CA HIS A 341 -8.69 10.88 -21.50
C HIS A 341 -8.89 11.45 -22.90
N GLY A 342 -8.96 10.56 -23.89
CA GLY A 342 -8.85 10.96 -25.30
C GLY A 342 -7.38 11.16 -25.66
N ALA A 343 -7.05 11.16 -26.95
CA ALA A 343 -5.63 11.19 -27.36
C ALA A 343 -4.91 12.43 -26.83
N GLU A 344 -5.51 13.61 -26.93
CA GLU A 344 -4.94 14.85 -26.46
C GLU A 344 -5.08 15.01 -24.94
N GLY A 345 -6.18 14.60 -24.35
CA GLY A 345 -6.38 14.67 -22.90
C GLY A 345 -5.57 13.64 -22.11
N GLU A 346 -5.27 12.49 -22.71
CA GLU A 346 -4.48 11.45 -22.07
C GLU A 346 -3.00 11.81 -21.97
N PHE A 347 -2.44 12.36 -23.06
CA PHE A 347 -1.01 12.62 -23.16
C PHE A 347 -0.65 14.11 -23.19
N GLU A 348 -1.62 14.98 -23.43
CA GLU A 348 -1.42 16.43 -23.66
C GLU A 348 -0.33 16.73 -24.70
N ALA A 349 -0.14 15.81 -25.66
CA ALA A 349 1.03 15.77 -26.51
C ALA A 349 1.06 16.86 -27.60
N ASN A 350 -0.08 17.23 -28.15
CA ASN A 350 -0.13 18.09 -29.33
C ASN A 350 -0.62 19.53 -29.06
N GLY A 351 -1.17 19.77 -27.87
CA GLY A 351 -1.79 21.07 -27.53
C GLY A 351 -1.12 21.81 -26.38
N GLY A 352 -0.21 21.13 -25.70
CA GLY A 352 0.44 21.66 -24.51
C GLY A 352 -0.28 21.22 -23.21
N GLN A 353 0.42 21.44 -22.12
CA GLN A 353 0.00 21.03 -20.79
C GLN A 353 -1.18 21.86 -20.30
N VAL A 354 -2.17 21.19 -19.72
CA VAL A 354 -3.33 21.83 -19.11
C VAL A 354 -3.04 22.06 -17.62
N GLU A 355 -3.17 23.30 -17.20
CA GLU A 355 -3.12 23.69 -15.81
C GLU A 355 -4.53 23.68 -15.22
N HIS A 356 -4.73 23.02 -14.11
CA HIS A 356 -6.00 22.97 -13.39
C HIS A 356 -6.00 23.97 -12.25
N TYR A 357 -7.13 24.65 -12.04
CA TYR A 357 -7.26 25.69 -11.02
C TYR A 357 -8.41 25.40 -10.07
N LEU A 358 -8.20 25.65 -8.81
CA LEU A 358 -9.23 25.69 -7.78
C LEU A 358 -9.19 27.05 -7.08
N ASN A 359 -10.31 27.74 -7.07
CA ASN A 359 -10.50 29.00 -6.39
C ASN A 359 -11.44 28.78 -5.21
N PHE A 360 -11.00 29.21 -4.04
CA PHE A 360 -11.79 29.14 -2.81
C PHE A 360 -12.19 30.55 -2.36
N ASN A 361 -13.45 30.70 -1.93
CA ASN A 361 -13.98 31.92 -1.35
C ASN A 361 -13.64 33.18 -2.17
N ASN A 362 -14.00 33.16 -3.47
CA ASN A 362 -13.76 34.28 -4.41
C ASN A 362 -12.27 34.69 -4.49
N ASN A 363 -11.41 33.72 -4.70
CA ASN A 363 -9.96 33.86 -4.79
C ASN A 363 -9.22 34.16 -3.46
N ALA A 364 -9.83 33.94 -2.30
CA ALA A 364 -9.10 34.01 -1.03
C ALA A 364 -7.91 32.99 -1.00
N LYS A 365 -8.07 31.85 -1.65
CA LYS A 365 -6.98 30.91 -1.94
C LYS A 365 -7.15 30.36 -3.35
N LYS A 366 -6.09 30.39 -4.10
CA LYS A 366 -6.01 29.77 -5.43
C LYS A 366 -4.96 28.66 -5.43
N LEU A 367 -5.34 27.50 -5.91
CA LEU A 367 -4.45 26.37 -6.15
C LEU A 367 -4.38 26.14 -7.65
N ASN A 368 -3.19 25.89 -8.16
CA ASN A 368 -2.96 25.49 -9.54
C ASN A 368 -1.96 24.35 -9.61
N TRP A 369 -2.20 23.40 -10.50
CA TRP A 369 -1.30 22.25 -10.70
C TRP A 369 -1.53 21.62 -12.07
N VAL A 370 -0.55 20.83 -12.47
CA VAL A 370 -0.64 19.93 -13.61
C VAL A 370 -0.82 18.50 -13.08
N ILE A 371 -1.47 17.65 -13.87
CA ILE A 371 -1.80 16.27 -13.47
C ILE A 371 -0.90 15.24 -14.13
N SER A 372 0.21 15.63 -14.75
CA SER A 372 1.15 14.71 -15.36
C SER A 372 1.65 13.67 -14.35
N LYS A 373 1.61 12.41 -14.72
CA LYS A 373 2.10 11.27 -13.95
C LYS A 373 3.09 10.49 -14.78
N GLU A 374 4.29 10.29 -14.23
CA GLU A 374 5.36 9.53 -14.87
C GLU A 374 5.04 8.03 -14.76
N CYS A 375 4.94 7.35 -15.91
CA CYS A 375 4.57 5.94 -15.98
C CYS A 375 5.78 5.01 -16.23
N ALA A 376 6.89 5.52 -16.71
CA ALA A 376 8.07 4.72 -17.03
C ALA A 376 8.70 4.00 -15.83
N PHE A 377 8.40 4.43 -14.60
CA PHE A 377 8.81 3.78 -13.35
C PHE A 377 7.70 2.97 -12.67
N ASN A 378 6.69 2.60 -13.42
CA ASN A 378 5.59 1.78 -12.92
C ASN A 378 6.08 0.50 -12.21
N PRO A 379 5.54 0.14 -11.05
CA PRO A 379 5.96 -1.06 -10.32
C PRO A 379 5.67 -2.37 -11.06
N ILE A 380 4.73 -2.36 -12.01
CA ILE A 380 4.41 -3.50 -12.86
C ILE A 380 5.05 -3.28 -14.22
N PHE A 381 6.01 -4.13 -14.56
CA PHE A 381 6.70 -4.11 -15.86
C PHE A 381 7.29 -5.49 -16.21
N PRO A 382 7.45 -5.83 -17.49
CA PRO A 382 6.90 -5.12 -18.63
C PRO A 382 5.38 -5.24 -18.71
N GLN A 383 4.73 -4.32 -19.39
CA GLN A 383 3.30 -4.39 -19.69
C GLN A 383 3.10 -4.35 -21.21
N GLY A 384 1.89 -4.65 -21.66
CA GLY A 384 1.48 -4.42 -23.04
C GLY A 384 1.22 -2.94 -23.35
N GLY A 385 0.96 -2.66 -24.61
CA GLY A 385 0.58 -1.31 -25.04
C GLY A 385 1.65 -0.25 -24.81
N THR A 386 1.23 0.98 -24.67
CA THR A 386 2.09 2.17 -24.50
C THR A 386 2.25 2.52 -23.01
N TRP A 387 2.55 1.54 -22.19
CA TRP A 387 2.56 1.66 -20.73
C TRP A 387 3.59 2.65 -20.17
N VAL A 388 4.66 2.90 -20.89
CA VAL A 388 5.78 3.76 -20.46
C VAL A 388 5.49 5.25 -20.59
N TYR A 389 4.54 5.64 -21.46
CA TYR A 389 4.27 7.05 -21.71
C TYR A 389 3.59 7.71 -20.52
N ASP A 390 4.07 8.88 -20.18
CA ASP A 390 3.46 9.72 -19.16
C ASP A 390 2.02 10.06 -19.53
N ARG A 391 1.16 9.99 -18.55
CA ARG A 391 -0.27 10.26 -18.71
C ARG A 391 -0.77 11.29 -17.72
N GLN A 392 -1.90 11.84 -18.06
CA GLN A 392 -2.51 12.85 -17.24
C GLN A 392 -3.29 12.21 -16.09
N GLY A 393 -2.65 12.16 -14.91
CA GLY A 393 -3.23 11.73 -13.64
C GLY A 393 -3.35 10.22 -13.42
N TRP A 394 -2.87 9.35 -14.32
CA TRP A 394 -2.96 7.92 -14.16
C TRP A 394 -1.85 7.15 -14.89
N CYS A 395 -1.58 5.95 -14.46
CA CYS A 395 -0.74 4.97 -15.17
C CYS A 395 -1.38 3.58 -15.08
N PRO A 396 -1.24 2.71 -16.10
CA PRO A 396 -1.73 1.35 -15.99
C PRO A 396 -0.94 0.57 -14.93
N GLY A 397 -1.64 -0.09 -14.00
CA GLY A 397 -1.03 -0.80 -12.88
C GLY A 397 -0.84 0.05 -11.61
N GLU A 398 -1.38 1.28 -11.58
CA GLU A 398 -1.26 2.18 -10.43
C GLU A 398 -2.57 2.90 -10.10
N SER A 399 -2.63 3.41 -8.88
CA SER A 399 -3.67 4.36 -8.48
C SER A 399 -3.57 5.66 -9.26
N SER A 400 -4.70 6.30 -9.52
CA SER A 400 -4.71 7.65 -10.06
C SER A 400 -4.06 8.64 -9.09
N LEU A 401 -3.51 9.72 -9.65
CA LEU A 401 -2.86 10.77 -8.88
C LEU A 401 -3.90 11.48 -7.98
N VAL A 402 -3.64 11.48 -6.68
CA VAL A 402 -4.41 12.23 -5.70
C VAL A 402 -3.60 13.43 -5.27
N LYS A 403 -4.15 14.63 -5.43
CA LYS A 403 -3.58 15.86 -4.86
C LYS A 403 -4.38 16.25 -3.63
N GLU A 404 -3.66 16.60 -2.59
CA GLU A 404 -4.25 16.99 -1.30
C GLU A 404 -3.66 18.32 -0.83
N TRP A 405 -4.52 19.17 -0.29
CA TRP A 405 -4.13 20.47 0.26
C TRP A 405 -4.83 20.74 1.58
N ASP A 406 -4.11 21.27 2.53
CA ASP A 406 -4.69 21.90 3.71
C ASP A 406 -5.31 23.24 3.29
N ILE A 407 -6.59 23.41 3.60
CA ILE A 407 -7.35 24.64 3.32
C ILE A 407 -7.95 25.24 4.60
N THR A 408 -7.43 24.83 5.76
CA THR A 408 -7.91 25.29 7.06
C THR A 408 -7.79 26.81 7.23
N ASP A 409 -6.84 27.43 6.54
CA ASP A 409 -6.62 28.89 6.54
C ASP A 409 -7.76 29.70 5.92
N VAL A 410 -8.54 29.10 5.02
CA VAL A 410 -9.63 29.77 4.29
C VAL A 410 -11.01 29.21 4.57
N VAL A 411 -11.13 28.18 5.40
CA VAL A 411 -12.39 27.54 5.76
C VAL A 411 -12.65 27.72 7.25
N LYS A 412 -13.83 28.23 7.59
CA LYS A 412 -14.29 28.27 8.98
C LYS A 412 -15.35 27.22 9.23
N ALA A 413 -15.25 26.59 10.38
CA ALA A 413 -16.24 25.59 10.81
C ALA A 413 -17.66 26.20 10.84
N GLY A 414 -18.60 25.49 10.23
CA GLY A 414 -20.00 25.93 10.12
C GLY A 414 -20.29 26.89 8.99
N ASP A 415 -19.29 27.46 8.31
CA ASP A 415 -19.48 28.36 7.19
C ASP A 415 -19.58 27.58 5.86
N SER A 416 -20.18 28.25 4.86
CA SER A 416 -20.14 27.75 3.48
C SER A 416 -18.88 28.26 2.79
N ILE A 417 -18.14 27.32 2.18
CA ILE A 417 -17.01 27.64 1.31
C ILE A 417 -17.43 27.57 -0.14
N SER A 418 -17.15 28.63 -0.92
CA SER A 418 -17.31 28.59 -2.36
C SER A 418 -16.11 27.93 -3.01
N ILE A 419 -16.37 27.02 -3.95
CA ILE A 419 -15.38 26.23 -4.67
C ILE A 419 -15.66 26.37 -6.15
N ASP A 420 -14.69 26.89 -6.89
CA ASP A 420 -14.74 27.10 -8.32
C ASP A 420 -13.58 26.37 -8.99
N TYR A 421 -13.88 25.55 -9.99
CA TYR A 421 -12.90 24.72 -10.69
C TYR A 421 -12.87 25.06 -12.16
N ASP A 422 -11.69 25.42 -12.64
CA ASP A 422 -11.39 25.74 -14.02
C ASP A 422 -10.12 25.05 -14.52
N ALA A 423 -9.85 25.14 -15.81
CA ALA A 423 -8.62 24.66 -16.42
C ALA A 423 -8.13 25.63 -17.50
N SER A 424 -6.83 25.65 -17.75
CA SER A 424 -6.26 26.48 -18.82
C SER A 424 -6.64 25.93 -20.20
N ASN A 425 -6.65 26.84 -21.19
CA ASN A 425 -6.75 26.45 -22.60
C ASN A 425 -5.35 26.37 -23.19
N PRO A 426 -4.86 25.19 -23.57
CA PRO A 426 -3.61 25.11 -24.30
C PRO A 426 -3.73 25.77 -25.67
N PRO A 427 -2.63 26.34 -26.21
CA PRO A 427 -2.66 27.19 -27.41
C PRO A 427 -3.24 26.51 -28.66
N ASN A 428 -3.17 25.21 -28.74
CA ASN A 428 -3.63 24.41 -29.89
C ASN A 428 -4.70 23.39 -29.50
N ALA A 429 -5.57 23.75 -28.55
CA ALA A 429 -6.64 22.86 -28.07
C ALA A 429 -7.67 22.57 -29.18
N SER A 430 -7.28 21.77 -30.18
CA SER A 430 -8.16 21.37 -31.30
C SER A 430 -8.72 19.97 -31.12
N GLY A 431 -8.45 19.32 -30.02
CA GLY A 431 -8.70 17.91 -29.86
C GLY A 431 -9.65 17.51 -28.74
N SER A 432 -9.72 16.21 -28.48
CA SER A 432 -10.58 15.60 -27.49
C SER A 432 -9.94 15.62 -26.10
N TYR A 433 -9.79 16.81 -25.52
CA TYR A 433 -9.41 16.94 -24.11
C TYR A 433 -10.60 16.63 -23.24
N ASN A 434 -10.57 15.46 -22.60
CA ASN A 434 -11.61 15.01 -21.71
C ASN A 434 -11.03 14.63 -20.36
N TYR A 435 -11.70 15.02 -19.29
CA TYR A 435 -11.24 14.73 -17.93
C TYR A 435 -12.33 14.08 -17.10
N ILE A 436 -11.92 13.15 -16.25
CA ILE A 436 -12.74 12.62 -15.18
C ILE A 436 -12.26 13.26 -13.89
N VAL A 437 -13.17 13.92 -13.16
CA VAL A 437 -12.85 14.79 -12.04
C VAL A 437 -13.60 14.35 -10.80
N ALA A 438 -12.89 14.19 -9.69
CA ALA A 438 -13.45 14.02 -8.36
C ALA A 438 -12.80 15.01 -7.41
N HIS A 439 -13.60 15.93 -6.88
CA HIS A 439 -13.18 16.90 -5.86
C HIS A 439 -13.89 16.60 -4.55
N GLN A 440 -13.13 16.62 -3.46
CA GLN A 440 -13.58 16.13 -2.16
C GLN A 440 -13.12 17.08 -1.06
N LEU A 441 -14.06 17.45 -0.18
CA LEU A 441 -13.80 18.20 1.03
C LEU A 441 -13.89 17.29 2.24
N VAL A 442 -12.84 17.23 3.03
CA VAL A 442 -12.78 16.42 4.25
C VAL A 442 -12.62 17.33 5.45
N SER A 443 -13.46 17.13 6.44
CA SER A 443 -13.48 17.89 7.68
C SER A 443 -13.00 17.03 8.84
N TYR A 444 -12.05 17.53 9.63
CA TYR A 444 -11.46 16.78 10.74
C TYR A 444 -11.67 17.47 12.08
N GLY A 445 -11.79 16.66 13.11
CA GLY A 445 -11.67 17.11 14.50
C GLY A 445 -10.23 17.33 14.93
N ASN A 446 -10.05 17.61 16.21
CA ASN A 446 -8.74 17.73 16.83
C ASN A 446 -7.93 16.42 16.71
N LEU A 447 -6.60 16.55 16.78
CA LEU A 447 -5.73 15.41 17.00
C LEU A 447 -6.07 14.73 18.32
N ASN A 448 -6.16 13.40 18.30
CA ASN A 448 -6.55 12.61 19.46
C ASN A 448 -5.40 12.39 20.44
N HIS A 449 -4.15 12.47 19.97
CA HIS A 449 -2.96 12.23 20.77
C HIS A 449 -2.14 13.49 20.93
N ASN A 450 -1.44 13.60 22.06
CA ASN A 450 -0.56 14.72 22.33
C ASN A 450 0.88 14.45 21.86
N LEU A 451 1.41 13.29 22.24
CA LEU A 451 2.71 12.80 21.77
C LEU A 451 2.52 11.40 21.17
N ASP A 452 2.61 11.30 19.86
CA ASP A 452 2.39 10.03 19.17
C ASP A 452 3.17 9.99 17.84
N ALA A 453 3.90 8.92 17.63
CA ALA A 453 4.55 8.60 16.36
C ALA A 453 3.98 7.31 15.81
N ARG A 454 3.72 7.25 14.51
CA ARG A 454 3.27 6.01 13.87
C ARG A 454 4.14 5.63 12.69
N ILE A 455 4.27 4.34 12.46
CA ILE A 455 4.85 3.83 11.23
C ILE A 455 3.77 3.76 10.17
N ILE A 456 3.96 4.46 9.05
CA ILE A 456 3.02 4.43 7.92
C ILE A 456 3.28 3.20 7.07
N GLU A 457 4.55 2.99 6.69
CA GLU A 457 4.95 1.90 5.80
C GLU A 457 6.43 1.59 5.91
N ILE A 458 6.82 0.45 5.37
CA ILE A 458 8.20 0.05 5.16
C ILE A 458 8.47 0.12 3.66
N VAL A 459 9.42 1.00 3.28
CA VAL A 459 9.83 1.16 1.88
C VAL A 459 10.69 -0.01 1.43
N HIS A 460 11.61 -0.45 2.29
CA HIS A 460 12.38 -1.68 2.13
C HIS A 460 13.02 -2.14 3.47
N PRO A 461 13.21 -3.46 3.65
CA PRO A 461 12.77 -4.51 2.74
C PRO A 461 11.25 -4.71 2.83
N THR A 462 10.58 -4.96 1.70
CA THR A 462 9.13 -5.18 1.65
C THR A 462 8.73 -5.99 0.41
N ASP A 463 7.59 -6.65 0.45
CA ASP A 463 6.94 -7.26 -0.71
C ASP A 463 5.79 -6.41 -1.28
N ASN A 464 5.64 -5.19 -0.78
CA ASN A 464 4.68 -4.24 -1.31
C ASN A 464 4.98 -3.94 -2.79
N VAL A 465 3.98 -4.16 -3.64
CA VAL A 465 4.09 -4.01 -5.08
C VAL A 465 4.56 -2.62 -5.52
N LEU A 466 4.22 -1.57 -4.78
CA LEU A 466 4.64 -0.20 -5.09
C LEU A 466 6.16 -0.02 -5.11
N TYR A 467 6.89 -0.87 -4.40
CA TYR A 467 8.35 -0.84 -4.33
C TYR A 467 9.03 -1.97 -5.12
N ALA A 468 8.28 -2.73 -5.92
CA ALA A 468 8.79 -3.91 -6.63
C ALA A 468 9.95 -3.60 -7.58
N ARG A 469 9.99 -2.41 -8.19
CA ARG A 469 11.11 -1.97 -9.05
C ARG A 469 12.42 -1.80 -8.31
N LYS A 470 12.36 -1.47 -7.03
CA LYS A 470 13.53 -1.24 -6.19
C LYS A 470 14.12 -2.53 -5.66
N ASN A 471 13.43 -3.66 -5.88
CA ASN A 471 13.82 -4.98 -5.36
C ASN A 471 14.45 -4.85 -3.95
N PRO A 472 13.68 -4.42 -2.93
CA PRO A 472 14.18 -3.64 -1.79
C PRO A 472 14.80 -4.51 -0.70
N TYR A 473 15.76 -5.33 -1.06
CA TYR A 473 16.46 -6.17 -0.12
C TYR A 473 17.98 -5.96 -0.22
N CYS A 474 18.68 -6.16 0.89
CA CYS A 474 20.14 -6.09 0.92
C CYS A 474 20.70 -4.65 0.95
N SER A 475 19.94 -3.73 1.53
CA SER A 475 20.42 -2.38 1.85
C SER A 475 19.86 -1.90 3.19
N GLN A 476 20.21 -0.70 3.59
CA GLN A 476 19.69 -0.12 4.82
C GLN A 476 18.16 -0.07 4.78
N PRO A 477 17.47 -0.63 5.79
CA PRO A 477 16.00 -0.55 5.83
C PRO A 477 15.53 0.90 5.86
N LYS A 478 14.41 1.18 5.19
CA LYS A 478 13.77 2.50 5.19
C LYS A 478 12.32 2.38 5.63
N VAL A 479 11.95 3.18 6.59
CA VAL A 479 10.60 3.23 7.17
C VAL A 479 10.06 4.64 7.10
N VAL A 480 8.79 4.77 6.75
CA VAL A 480 8.08 6.06 6.76
C VAL A 480 7.36 6.21 8.09
N VAL A 481 7.69 7.26 8.80
CA VAL A 481 7.09 7.60 10.10
C VAL A 481 6.33 8.91 9.99
N GLN A 482 5.24 9.01 10.71
CA GLN A 482 4.47 10.26 10.85
C GLN A 482 4.38 10.66 12.32
N ASN A 483 4.50 11.94 12.57
CA ASN A 483 4.06 12.53 13.83
C ASN A 483 2.52 12.62 13.82
N SER A 484 1.88 11.74 14.56
CA SER A 484 0.43 11.68 14.71
C SER A 484 -0.09 12.38 15.97
N GLY A 485 0.81 13.04 16.71
CA GLY A 485 0.51 13.85 17.89
C GLY A 485 0.56 15.36 17.62
N LYS A 486 0.25 16.12 18.68
CA LYS A 486 0.30 17.59 18.68
C LYS A 486 1.71 18.15 18.89
N GLN A 487 2.54 17.43 19.66
CA GLN A 487 3.89 17.86 19.99
C GLN A 487 4.86 17.51 18.87
N THR A 488 5.79 18.39 18.60
CA THR A 488 6.91 18.11 17.70
C THR A 488 7.76 16.97 18.25
N ILE A 489 8.12 16.04 17.39
CA ILE A 489 8.98 14.90 17.73
C ILE A 489 10.42 15.25 17.39
N GLN A 490 11.31 15.11 18.39
CA GLN A 490 12.73 15.37 18.25
C GLN A 490 13.56 14.11 18.20
N ASN A 491 13.08 13.01 18.79
CA ASN A 491 13.74 11.72 18.70
C ASN A 491 12.72 10.58 18.74
N ILE A 492 13.08 9.48 18.10
CA ILE A 492 12.34 8.23 18.10
C ILE A 492 13.32 7.08 18.28
N GLN A 493 13.07 6.24 19.27
CA GLN A 493 13.84 5.02 19.49
C GLN A 493 13.15 3.85 18.76
N PHE A 494 13.88 3.21 17.86
CA PHE A 494 13.44 2.05 17.10
C PHE A 494 13.99 0.75 17.67
N SER A 495 13.21 -0.32 17.52
CA SER A 495 13.68 -1.70 17.61
C SER A 495 13.24 -2.43 16.35
N TYR A 496 14.14 -3.13 15.65
CA TYR A 496 13.83 -3.78 14.37
C TYR A 496 14.59 -5.10 14.23
N TRP A 497 14.00 -6.06 13.52
CA TRP A 497 14.55 -7.40 13.40
C TRP A 497 13.93 -8.16 12.20
N ILE A 498 14.60 -9.22 11.79
CA ILE A 498 14.10 -10.17 10.78
C ILE A 498 13.64 -11.45 11.49
N ASN A 499 12.43 -11.90 11.16
CA ASN A 499 11.84 -13.14 11.69
C ASN A 499 11.92 -13.20 13.23
N ASN A 500 12.68 -14.15 13.76
CA ASN A 500 12.91 -14.35 15.19
C ASN A 500 14.37 -13.99 15.59
N ALA A 501 15.08 -13.21 14.77
CA ALA A 501 16.44 -12.80 15.08
C ALA A 501 16.50 -11.81 16.25
N GLU A 502 17.70 -11.58 16.75
CA GLU A 502 17.94 -10.58 17.77
C GLU A 502 17.53 -9.18 17.29
N LYS A 503 16.89 -8.45 18.20
CA LYS A 503 16.41 -7.11 17.91
C LYS A 503 17.57 -6.12 17.90
N GLN A 504 17.66 -5.36 16.82
CA GLN A 504 18.54 -4.21 16.70
C GLN A 504 17.85 -2.97 17.25
N SER A 505 18.60 -2.00 17.71
CA SER A 505 18.08 -0.72 18.18
C SER A 505 18.72 0.45 17.45
N PHE A 506 17.97 1.52 17.26
CA PHE A 506 18.43 2.75 16.64
C PHE A 506 17.62 3.93 17.16
N THR A 507 18.26 5.06 17.38
CA THR A 507 17.58 6.29 17.76
C THR A 507 17.73 7.33 16.65
N TRP A 508 16.60 7.73 16.08
CA TRP A 508 16.53 8.84 15.14
C TRP A 508 16.41 10.16 15.91
N TYR A 509 17.07 11.19 15.40
CA TYR A 509 17.00 12.57 15.89
C TYR A 509 16.62 13.48 14.74
N GLY A 510 15.72 14.42 15.00
CA GLY A 510 15.24 15.35 13.97
C GLY A 510 14.24 16.35 14.52
N ASN A 511 13.42 16.91 13.65
CA ASN A 511 12.38 17.86 14.00
C ASN A 511 11.14 17.58 13.15
N LEU A 512 10.29 16.66 13.61
CA LEU A 512 9.11 16.23 12.90
C LEU A 512 7.88 16.93 13.49
N ALA A 513 7.38 17.94 12.80
CA ALA A 513 6.19 18.68 13.22
C ALA A 513 4.91 17.82 13.11
N SER A 514 3.86 18.25 13.77
CA SER A 514 2.55 17.57 13.75
C SER A 514 2.08 17.27 12.32
N LEU A 515 1.61 16.05 12.09
CA LEU A 515 1.16 15.50 10.81
C LEU A 515 2.24 15.36 9.71
N GLN A 516 3.45 15.84 9.94
CA GLN A 516 4.55 15.63 9.01
C GLN A 516 5.03 14.18 9.01
N THR A 517 5.58 13.77 7.88
CA THR A 517 6.19 12.46 7.66
C THR A 517 7.68 12.60 7.37
N ASP A 518 8.45 11.58 7.76
CA ASP A 518 9.84 11.45 7.37
C ASP A 518 10.16 10.00 6.97
N THR A 519 11.12 9.81 6.06
CA THR A 519 11.60 8.50 5.66
C THR A 519 12.92 8.22 6.35
N ILE A 520 12.88 7.41 7.39
CA ILE A 520 14.01 7.13 8.26
C ILE A 520 14.77 5.91 7.73
N THR A 521 16.08 6.06 7.57
CA THR A 521 17.01 4.98 7.21
C THR A 521 17.53 4.34 8.49
N LEU A 522 17.33 3.04 8.63
CA LEU A 522 17.82 2.25 9.77
C LEU A 522 19.17 1.62 9.44
N PRO A 523 20.09 1.52 10.40
CA PRO A 523 21.36 0.83 10.20
C PRO A 523 21.17 -0.64 9.80
N ILE A 524 22.05 -1.14 8.94
CA ILE A 524 22.04 -2.55 8.52
C ILE A 524 22.53 -3.44 9.66
N GLN A 525 23.64 -3.09 10.27
CA GLN A 525 24.38 -3.88 11.24
C GLN A 525 24.39 -5.38 10.87
N ALA A 526 24.16 -6.28 11.83
CA ALA A 526 24.07 -7.73 11.59
C ALA A 526 22.67 -8.17 11.15
N LEU A 527 21.77 -7.25 10.77
CA LEU A 527 20.35 -7.53 10.53
C LEU A 527 20.12 -8.70 9.58
N TYR A 528 20.85 -8.74 8.46
CA TYR A 528 20.68 -9.78 7.45
C TYR A 528 21.55 -11.02 7.67
N ASN A 529 22.42 -11.03 8.66
CA ASN A 529 23.31 -12.15 8.96
C ASN A 529 22.64 -13.22 9.84
N SER A 530 21.51 -12.88 10.46
CA SER A 530 20.80 -13.77 11.35
C SER A 530 19.31 -13.85 11.01
N GLY A 531 18.69 -14.98 11.30
CA GLY A 531 17.25 -15.17 11.18
C GLY A 531 16.71 -15.34 9.76
N MET A 532 17.53 -15.21 8.71
CA MET A 532 17.09 -15.34 7.31
C MET A 532 16.69 -16.76 6.97
N GLN A 533 15.56 -16.89 6.29
CA GLN A 533 15.03 -18.13 5.75
C GLN A 533 15.06 -18.12 4.22
N THR A 534 14.90 -19.27 3.60
CA THR A 534 14.83 -19.39 2.14
C THR A 534 13.60 -18.66 1.59
N THR A 535 12.49 -18.78 2.31
CA THR A 535 11.20 -18.16 1.96
C THR A 535 10.50 -17.68 3.22
N GLY A 536 9.49 -16.82 3.08
CA GLY A 536 8.66 -16.38 4.19
C GLY A 536 9.35 -15.41 5.16
N ASN A 537 10.32 -14.65 4.71
CA ASN A 537 11.00 -13.68 5.56
C ASN A 537 10.08 -12.50 5.88
N ARG A 538 10.21 -12.02 7.12
CA ARG A 538 9.48 -10.84 7.61
C ARG A 538 10.47 -9.86 8.25
N PHE A 539 10.33 -8.63 7.88
CA PHE A 539 10.99 -7.50 8.55
C PHE A 539 9.99 -6.86 9.52
N ASN A 540 10.42 -6.66 10.73
CA ASN A 540 9.62 -6.09 11.80
C ASN A 540 10.30 -4.84 12.33
N VAL A 541 9.50 -3.82 12.63
CA VAL A 541 9.97 -2.59 13.25
C VAL A 541 8.97 -2.13 14.29
N ASN A 542 9.48 -1.62 15.41
CA ASN A 542 8.69 -1.11 16.51
C ASN A 542 9.28 0.22 17.01
N LEU A 543 8.43 1.21 17.25
CA LEU A 543 8.77 2.44 17.96
C LEU A 543 8.71 2.15 19.45
N VAL A 544 9.84 2.27 20.14
CA VAL A 544 9.96 1.96 21.58
C VAL A 544 9.64 3.18 22.41
N GLN A 545 10.19 4.33 22.02
CA GLN A 545 9.98 5.61 22.69
C GLN A 545 9.94 6.74 21.66
N THR A 546 9.18 7.78 22.00
CA THR A 546 9.06 9.03 21.26
C THR A 546 9.37 10.17 22.24
N ASN A 547 10.33 11.05 21.92
CA ASN A 547 10.85 12.07 22.84
C ASN A 547 11.27 11.51 24.20
N ASN A 548 11.94 10.36 24.21
CA ASN A 548 12.39 9.63 25.40
C ASN A 548 11.26 9.20 26.38
N LYS A 549 10.06 9.03 25.87
CA LYS A 549 8.87 8.61 26.62
C LYS A 549 8.09 7.55 25.81
N ALA A 550 7.27 6.78 26.49
CA ALA A 550 6.21 6.05 25.80
C ALA A 550 5.25 7.08 25.17
N ASP A 551 4.83 6.82 23.94
CA ASP A 551 3.85 7.68 23.32
C ASP A 551 2.41 7.34 23.75
N ASP A 552 1.46 8.15 23.30
CA ASP A 552 0.08 8.06 23.77
C ASP A 552 -0.68 6.88 23.14
N TYR A 553 -0.18 6.30 22.03
CA TYR A 553 -0.91 5.27 21.31
C TYR A 553 -0.01 4.15 20.76
N ALA A 554 0.31 3.19 21.59
CA ALA A 554 1.24 2.10 21.26
C ALA A 554 0.77 1.14 20.15
N LEU A 555 -0.52 1.15 19.77
CA LEU A 555 -1.07 0.22 18.78
C LEU A 555 -0.61 0.50 17.34
N ASN A 556 -0.12 1.70 17.06
CA ASN A 556 0.41 2.11 15.75
C ASN A 556 1.94 2.09 15.69
N ASN A 557 2.60 1.63 16.76
CA ASN A 557 4.05 1.65 16.90
C ASN A 557 4.75 0.50 16.18
N THR A 558 4.04 -0.55 15.82
CA THR A 558 4.64 -1.73 15.21
C THR A 558 4.19 -1.90 13.77
N TYR A 559 5.13 -2.23 12.90
CA TYR A 559 4.84 -2.60 11.52
C TYR A 559 5.63 -3.86 11.14
N SER A 560 5.03 -4.73 10.34
CA SER A 560 5.66 -5.96 9.86
C SER A 560 5.30 -6.18 8.40
N THR A 561 6.29 -6.50 7.58
CA THR A 561 6.08 -6.79 6.15
C THR A 561 6.87 -8.01 5.72
N GLY A 562 6.35 -8.73 4.74
CA GLY A 562 7.09 -9.79 4.06
C GLY A 562 8.17 -9.24 3.15
N PHE A 563 9.15 -10.05 2.82
CA PHE A 563 10.11 -9.73 1.76
C PHE A 563 10.77 -10.99 1.20
N VAL A 564 11.29 -10.87 0.00
CA VAL A 564 11.96 -11.97 -0.70
C VAL A 564 13.47 -11.88 -0.48
N ARG A 565 14.09 -13.02 -0.18
CA ARG A 565 15.56 -13.11 -0.09
C ARG A 565 16.18 -12.74 -1.45
N PRO A 566 17.32 -12.00 -1.48
CA PRO A 566 17.97 -11.65 -2.73
C PRO A 566 18.55 -12.89 -3.41
N GLU A 567 18.72 -12.77 -4.72
CA GLU A 567 19.45 -13.77 -5.47
C GLU A 567 20.92 -13.81 -5.02
N ILE A 568 21.45 -15.01 -4.88
CA ILE A 568 22.87 -15.23 -4.58
C ILE A 568 23.56 -15.53 -5.89
N ILE A 569 24.52 -14.70 -6.27
CA ILE A 569 25.36 -14.92 -7.45
C ILE A 569 26.81 -15.20 -7.03
N PRO A 570 27.64 -15.81 -7.88
CA PRO A 570 29.06 -16.00 -7.58
C PRO A 570 29.78 -14.67 -7.33
N SER A 571 30.81 -14.67 -6.47
CA SER A 571 31.65 -13.50 -6.21
C SER A 571 32.30 -12.98 -7.48
N VAL A 572 32.72 -13.89 -8.38
CA VAL A 572 33.25 -13.55 -9.70
C VAL A 572 32.13 -13.67 -10.73
N PHE A 573 31.76 -12.54 -11.28
CA PHE A 573 30.73 -12.47 -12.32
C PHE A 573 31.05 -11.35 -13.32
N THR A 574 30.35 -11.36 -14.45
CA THR A 574 30.48 -10.35 -15.52
C THR A 574 29.13 -9.71 -15.77
N LEU A 575 29.07 -8.40 -15.73
CA LEU A 575 27.96 -7.61 -16.28
C LEU A 575 28.19 -7.47 -17.79
N GLU A 576 27.23 -7.89 -18.59
CA GLU A 576 27.19 -7.71 -20.03
C GLU A 576 26.01 -6.80 -20.38
N PHE A 577 26.30 -5.66 -20.97
CA PHE A 577 25.31 -4.67 -21.37
C PHE A 577 25.44 -4.39 -22.88
N ARG A 578 24.40 -4.71 -23.65
CA ARG A 578 24.33 -4.34 -25.07
C ARG A 578 23.36 -3.18 -25.22
N THR A 579 23.85 -2.07 -25.74
CA THR A 579 23.06 -0.91 -26.12
C THR A 579 22.29 -1.15 -27.40
N ASN A 580 21.16 -0.46 -27.54
CA ASN A 580 20.47 -0.26 -28.82
C ASN A 580 21.11 0.94 -29.59
N ASN A 581 20.44 1.51 -30.60
CA ASN A 581 20.97 2.66 -31.33
C ASN A 581 20.82 4.00 -30.59
N ARG A 582 20.24 4.00 -29.40
CA ARG A 582 20.06 5.14 -28.47
C ARG A 582 20.94 5.02 -27.23
N ALA A 583 22.18 4.63 -27.41
CA ALA A 583 23.08 4.34 -26.29
C ALA A 583 23.17 5.43 -25.22
N THR A 584 23.10 6.71 -25.65
CA THR A 584 23.21 7.86 -24.73
C THR A 584 22.05 8.03 -23.76
N GLU A 585 20.97 7.28 -23.97
CA GLU A 585 19.83 7.25 -23.03
C GLU A 585 20.10 6.32 -21.84
N ASN A 586 21.06 5.37 -21.99
CA ASN A 586 21.27 4.28 -21.06
C ASN A 586 22.50 4.47 -20.17
N GLY A 587 22.39 4.00 -18.94
CA GLY A 587 23.49 3.96 -17.99
C GLY A 587 23.28 2.92 -16.91
N TYR A 588 24.36 2.62 -16.17
CA TYR A 588 24.26 1.89 -14.93
C TYR A 588 25.15 2.45 -13.83
N LYS A 589 24.75 2.16 -12.59
CA LYS A 589 25.55 2.38 -11.39
C LYS A 589 25.49 1.14 -10.50
N LEU A 590 26.62 0.78 -9.94
CA LEU A 590 26.72 -0.32 -8.97
C LEU A 590 27.11 0.27 -7.62
N TYR A 591 26.32 -0.05 -6.59
CA TYR A 591 26.52 0.41 -5.23
C TYR A 591 26.70 -0.76 -4.29
N ASP A 592 27.41 -0.56 -3.18
CA ASP A 592 27.40 -1.46 -2.04
C ASP A 592 26.13 -1.30 -1.19
N ALA A 593 26.04 -2.04 -0.10
CA ALA A 593 24.89 -2.02 0.80
C ALA A 593 24.72 -0.69 1.57
N TRP A 594 25.72 0.16 1.59
CA TRP A 594 25.74 1.48 2.25
C TRP A 594 25.60 2.64 1.26
N ASP A 595 25.18 2.35 0.03
CA ASP A 595 25.04 3.33 -1.06
C ASP A 595 26.38 3.98 -1.50
N ASN A 596 27.52 3.37 -1.21
CA ASN A 596 28.78 3.80 -1.80
C ASN A 596 28.86 3.33 -3.26
N LEU A 597 29.21 4.24 -4.16
CA LEU A 597 29.38 3.94 -5.58
C LEU A 597 30.63 3.09 -5.81
N ILE A 598 30.44 1.89 -6.35
CA ILE A 598 31.51 0.96 -6.71
C ILE A 598 31.94 1.15 -8.17
N ASP A 599 30.96 1.28 -9.08
CA ASP A 599 31.22 1.47 -10.50
C ASP A 599 30.05 2.15 -11.19
N SER A 600 30.32 2.82 -12.30
CA SER A 600 29.29 3.45 -13.14
C SER A 600 29.72 3.57 -14.57
N LYS A 601 28.73 3.56 -15.49
CA LYS A 601 28.96 3.83 -16.90
C LYS A 601 27.73 4.45 -17.53
N ASP A 602 27.95 5.57 -18.21
CA ASP A 602 27.01 6.11 -19.20
C ASP A 602 27.51 5.67 -20.60
N PHE A 603 26.60 5.25 -21.44
CA PHE A 603 26.95 4.69 -22.76
C PHE A 603 26.90 5.77 -23.84
N THR A 604 27.84 5.68 -24.80
CA THR A 604 27.91 6.59 -25.97
C THR A 604 27.88 5.84 -27.27
N GLU A 605 28.22 4.54 -27.26
CA GLU A 605 28.38 3.73 -28.45
C GLU A 605 27.13 2.90 -28.71
N ALA A 606 26.48 3.14 -29.84
CA ALA A 606 25.28 2.45 -30.28
C ALA A 606 25.57 1.00 -30.70
N ASN A 607 24.59 0.12 -30.46
CA ASN A 607 24.62 -1.29 -30.84
C ASN A 607 25.87 -2.06 -30.39
N THR A 608 26.49 -1.60 -29.30
CA THR A 608 27.76 -2.12 -28.81
C THR A 608 27.55 -2.93 -27.53
N THR A 609 28.28 -4.03 -27.39
CA THR A 609 28.26 -4.85 -26.18
C THR A 609 29.43 -4.47 -25.29
N PHE A 610 29.11 -3.99 -24.14
CA PHE A 610 30.05 -3.72 -23.03
C PHE A 610 30.08 -4.89 -22.06
N THR A 611 31.27 -5.22 -21.58
CA THR A 611 31.48 -6.27 -20.58
C THR A 611 32.38 -5.76 -19.46
N LYS A 612 32.00 -6.01 -18.21
CA LYS A 612 32.78 -5.67 -17.02
C LYS A 612 32.77 -6.85 -16.05
N ALA A 613 33.94 -7.37 -15.77
CA ALA A 613 34.13 -8.40 -14.75
C ALA A 613 34.25 -7.78 -13.36
N TYR A 614 33.64 -8.42 -12.39
CA TYR A 614 33.66 -8.06 -10.98
C TYR A 614 34.15 -9.24 -10.14
N ASN A 615 34.81 -8.92 -9.04
CA ASN A 615 35.09 -9.86 -7.95
C ASN A 615 34.68 -9.16 -6.64
N LEU A 616 33.50 -9.47 -6.18
CA LEU A 616 32.83 -8.75 -5.10
C LEU A 616 32.32 -9.72 -4.02
N GLY A 617 32.41 -9.33 -2.76
CA GLY A 617 31.89 -10.09 -1.61
C GLY A 617 30.90 -9.26 -0.80
N GLY A 618 29.67 -9.70 -0.68
CA GLY A 618 28.65 -9.02 0.10
C GLY A 618 27.38 -8.66 -0.69
N CYS A 619 26.69 -7.65 -0.24
CA CYS A 619 25.42 -7.15 -0.80
C CYS A 619 25.65 -5.94 -1.72
N TYR A 620 24.99 -5.93 -2.86
CA TYR A 620 25.12 -4.89 -3.89
C TYR A 620 23.78 -4.51 -4.49
N LYS A 621 23.74 -3.30 -5.04
CA LYS A 621 22.61 -2.74 -5.78
C LYS A 621 23.07 -2.28 -7.16
N LEU A 622 22.57 -2.94 -8.21
CA LEU A 622 22.72 -2.49 -9.58
C LEU A 622 21.53 -1.60 -9.95
N VAL A 623 21.81 -0.34 -10.25
CA VAL A 623 20.82 0.61 -10.76
C VAL A 623 21.03 0.75 -12.26
N VAL A 624 20.00 0.50 -13.03
CA VAL A 624 19.99 0.73 -14.47
C VAL A 624 19.04 1.87 -14.77
N THR A 625 19.46 2.78 -15.63
CA THR A 625 18.68 3.95 -16.03
C THR A 625 18.54 4.02 -17.55
N ASP A 626 17.39 4.54 -17.97
CA ASP A 626 17.10 4.89 -19.35
C ASP A 626 16.33 6.21 -19.42
N SER A 627 16.94 7.25 -19.99
CA SER A 627 16.33 8.56 -20.10
C SER A 627 15.33 8.69 -21.26
N GLY A 628 15.33 7.72 -22.18
CA GLY A 628 14.32 7.57 -23.22
C GLY A 628 13.03 6.93 -22.73
N HIS A 629 13.07 6.36 -21.51
CA HIS A 629 11.95 5.73 -20.80
C HIS A 629 11.36 4.49 -21.48
N ASP A 630 12.07 3.86 -22.40
CA ASP A 630 11.58 2.69 -23.15
C ASP A 630 12.49 1.44 -23.02
N GLY A 631 13.52 1.54 -22.17
CA GLY A 631 14.48 0.48 -21.94
C GLY A 631 15.46 0.30 -23.10
N VAL A 632 16.02 -0.90 -23.24
CA VAL A 632 16.95 -1.20 -24.35
C VAL A 632 16.27 -1.92 -25.50
N GLN A 633 15.01 -2.25 -25.39
CA GLN A 633 14.18 -2.83 -26.45
C GLN A 633 12.71 -2.72 -26.06
N TRP A 634 11.95 -1.99 -26.84
CA TRP A 634 10.51 -1.87 -26.68
C TRP A 634 9.78 -1.97 -28.02
N TRP A 635 8.64 -2.64 -28.03
CA TRP A 635 7.90 -2.98 -29.25
C TRP A 635 7.46 -1.74 -30.06
N ALA A 636 7.10 -0.64 -29.39
CA ALA A 636 6.63 0.57 -30.07
C ALA A 636 7.79 1.37 -30.71
N ASN A 637 9.01 1.19 -30.21
CA ASN A 637 10.21 1.84 -30.70
C ASN A 637 11.17 0.83 -31.39
N SER A 638 10.62 -0.14 -32.12
CA SER A 638 11.39 -1.21 -32.77
C SER A 638 12.52 -0.70 -33.69
N GLY A 639 12.38 0.51 -34.23
CA GLY A 639 13.43 1.18 -35.02
C GLY A 639 14.70 1.52 -34.24
N GLN A 640 14.67 1.51 -32.92
CA GLN A 640 15.84 1.72 -32.06
C GLN A 640 16.74 0.46 -31.97
N GLY A 641 16.29 -0.67 -32.49
CA GLY A 641 17.03 -1.93 -32.42
C GLY A 641 16.83 -2.66 -31.10
N THR A 642 17.75 -3.58 -30.80
CA THR A 642 17.66 -4.48 -29.67
C THR A 642 18.90 -4.42 -28.79
N GLY A 643 18.71 -4.23 -27.50
CA GLY A 643 19.73 -4.36 -26.46
C GLY A 643 19.39 -5.48 -25.49
N PHE A 644 20.31 -5.73 -24.56
CA PHE A 644 20.09 -6.64 -23.44
C PHE A 644 21.01 -6.32 -22.27
N ILE A 645 20.61 -6.78 -21.08
CA ILE A 645 21.41 -6.68 -19.86
C ILE A 645 21.47 -8.08 -19.24
N ARG A 646 22.68 -8.56 -18.92
CA ARG A 646 22.90 -9.90 -18.39
C ARG A 646 23.97 -9.94 -17.33
N LEU A 647 23.82 -10.86 -16.38
CA LEU A 647 24.90 -11.29 -15.49
C LEU A 647 25.34 -12.69 -15.93
N LYS A 648 26.67 -12.90 -15.98
CA LYS A 648 27.30 -14.13 -16.42
C LYS A 648 28.30 -14.64 -15.39
N ARG A 649 28.51 -15.95 -15.35
CA ARG A 649 29.65 -16.57 -14.66
C ARG A 649 30.94 -16.33 -15.46
N ALA A 650 32.08 -16.58 -14.79
CA ALA A 650 33.39 -16.53 -15.43
C ALA A 650 33.52 -17.45 -16.66
N ASN A 651 32.76 -18.54 -16.72
CA ASN A 651 32.70 -19.46 -17.85
C ASN A 651 31.68 -19.05 -18.95
N ASN A 652 31.22 -17.82 -18.96
CA ASN A 652 30.20 -17.24 -19.84
C ASN A 652 28.77 -17.81 -19.71
N GLN A 653 28.51 -18.69 -18.76
CA GLN A 653 27.14 -19.14 -18.47
C GLN A 653 26.30 -17.95 -17.97
N ILE A 654 25.12 -17.77 -18.57
CA ILE A 654 24.18 -16.73 -18.14
C ILE A 654 23.60 -17.08 -16.78
N LEU A 655 23.74 -16.19 -15.81
CA LEU A 655 23.14 -16.26 -14.48
C LEU A 655 21.75 -15.64 -14.48
N LYS A 656 21.63 -14.46 -15.13
CA LYS A 656 20.40 -13.68 -15.19
C LYS A 656 20.35 -12.87 -16.47
N THR A 657 19.18 -12.79 -17.06
CA THR A 657 18.85 -11.81 -18.11
C THR A 657 17.75 -10.91 -17.56
N PHE A 658 17.97 -9.61 -17.64
CA PHE A 658 16.96 -8.64 -17.23
C PHE A 658 15.96 -8.39 -18.37
N GLN A 659 14.76 -7.97 -18.03
CA GLN A 659 13.77 -7.57 -19.02
C GLN A 659 14.29 -6.35 -19.80
N PRO A 660 14.28 -6.40 -21.13
CA PRO A 660 14.77 -5.26 -21.93
C PRO A 660 13.78 -4.10 -21.97
N ASP A 661 12.47 -4.37 -21.82
CA ASP A 661 11.40 -3.39 -21.70
C ASP A 661 11.21 -3.07 -20.21
N PHE A 662 12.02 -2.17 -19.68
CA PHE A 662 12.01 -1.80 -18.27
C PHE A 662 11.60 -0.33 -18.03
N GLY A 663 11.21 0.39 -19.06
CA GLY A 663 10.90 1.81 -18.93
C GLY A 663 12.11 2.65 -18.52
N GLY A 664 11.93 3.59 -17.59
CA GLY A 664 12.97 4.55 -17.20
C GLY A 664 14.10 3.98 -16.34
N GLY A 665 13.97 2.74 -15.84
CA GLY A 665 15.04 2.11 -15.07
C GLY A 665 14.55 1.13 -14.00
N PHE A 666 15.48 0.41 -13.38
CA PHE A 666 15.21 -0.49 -12.27
C PHE A 666 16.40 -0.58 -11.30
N GLU A 667 16.14 -1.04 -10.10
CA GLU A 667 17.15 -1.41 -9.12
C GLU A 667 17.13 -2.93 -8.92
N TYR A 668 18.29 -3.56 -8.94
CA TYR A 668 18.44 -4.98 -8.69
C TYR A 668 19.40 -5.21 -7.54
N TYR A 669 18.90 -5.75 -6.45
CA TYR A 669 19.68 -6.11 -5.28
C TYR A 669 20.09 -7.58 -5.33
N PHE A 670 21.33 -7.87 -5.03
CA PHE A 670 21.89 -9.23 -5.02
C PHE A 670 22.99 -9.36 -3.98
N THR A 671 23.28 -10.59 -3.61
CA THR A 671 24.45 -10.90 -2.77
C THR A 671 25.35 -11.89 -3.49
N THR A 672 26.65 -11.76 -3.29
CA THR A 672 27.63 -12.62 -3.94
C THR A 672 28.14 -13.74 -3.06
N ASN A 673 28.14 -13.58 -1.74
CA ASN A 673 28.50 -14.63 -0.81
C ASN A 673 27.66 -14.48 0.46
N TRP A 674 26.61 -15.26 0.58
CA TRP A 674 25.96 -15.43 1.86
C TRP A 674 26.65 -16.57 2.59
N ALA A 675 27.87 -16.32 3.10
CA ALA A 675 28.50 -17.26 3.99
C ALA A 675 27.74 -17.28 5.31
N LEU A 676 27.10 -18.38 5.62
CA LEU A 676 26.73 -18.78 6.98
C LEU A 676 28.00 -19.09 7.81
N GLY A 677 29.06 -18.33 7.66
CA GLY A 677 30.33 -18.49 8.32
C GLY A 677 30.78 -17.17 8.93
N LYS A 678 31.16 -17.20 10.19
CA LYS A 678 31.90 -16.15 10.90
C LYS A 678 32.93 -15.50 9.96
N GLU A 679 32.57 -14.40 9.30
CA GLU A 679 33.59 -13.43 8.90
C GLU A 679 33.92 -12.63 10.15
N GLU A 680 35.20 -12.50 10.45
CA GLU A 680 35.69 -11.48 11.36
C GLU A 680 35.21 -10.15 10.78
N LEU A 681 34.32 -9.50 11.51
CA LEU A 681 33.76 -8.20 11.13
C LEU A 681 34.93 -7.20 11.18
N SER A 682 35.45 -6.79 10.03
CA SER A 682 36.42 -5.70 10.00
C SER A 682 35.73 -4.43 10.51
N LEU A 683 36.48 -3.58 11.17
CA LEU A 683 35.99 -2.31 11.71
C LEU A 683 35.29 -1.48 10.63
N ASP A 684 35.74 -1.56 9.38
CA ASP A 684 35.17 -0.86 8.23
C ASP A 684 33.71 -1.26 7.93
N ASN A 685 33.35 -2.51 8.19
CA ASN A 685 31.98 -3.02 7.96
C ASN A 685 31.04 -2.79 9.15
N THR A 686 31.54 -2.39 10.30
CA THR A 686 30.77 -2.27 11.54
C THR A 686 30.49 -0.84 11.96
N VAL A 687 31.25 0.16 11.47
CA VAL A 687 31.13 1.56 11.87
C VAL A 687 30.23 2.34 10.93
N LEU A 688 29.15 2.86 11.47
CA LEU A 688 28.20 3.74 10.81
C LEU A 688 28.29 5.14 11.36
N VAL A 689 28.17 6.14 10.49
CA VAL A 689 28.22 7.57 10.85
C VAL A 689 27.06 8.28 10.17
N TYR A 690 26.16 8.85 10.96
CA TYR A 690 24.94 9.47 10.46
C TYR A 690 24.38 10.55 11.40
N PRO A 691 23.50 11.44 10.92
CA PRO A 691 23.14 11.65 9.51
C PRO A 691 24.31 12.23 8.71
N ASN A 692 24.33 12.00 7.42
CA ASN A 692 25.26 12.67 6.51
C ASN A 692 24.45 13.17 5.28
N PRO A 693 24.23 14.47 5.11
CA PRO A 693 24.79 15.59 5.89
C PRO A 693 24.30 15.66 7.35
N ALA A 694 25.21 16.10 8.25
CA ALA A 694 24.93 16.34 9.66
C ALA A 694 24.53 17.80 9.90
N LYS A 695 23.61 18.04 10.83
CA LYS A 695 23.17 19.38 11.21
C LYS A 695 23.57 19.72 12.65
N ASP A 696 22.92 19.14 13.61
CA ASP A 696 23.07 19.47 15.03
C ASP A 696 23.84 18.39 15.80
N ILE A 697 23.64 17.13 15.41
CA ILE A 697 24.25 15.97 16.07
C ILE A 697 24.73 15.00 14.99
N LEU A 698 25.90 14.42 15.21
CA LEU A 698 26.41 13.30 14.45
C LEU A 698 26.45 12.06 15.34
N VAL A 699 25.91 10.97 14.89
CA VAL A 699 25.92 9.69 15.61
C VAL A 699 26.93 8.76 14.95
N ILE A 700 27.76 8.15 15.76
CA ILE A 700 28.66 7.08 15.37
C ILE A 700 28.21 5.83 16.08
N SER A 701 27.88 4.80 15.32
CA SER A 701 27.33 3.54 15.81
C SER A 701 28.12 2.36 15.28
N GLY A 702 28.18 1.28 16.05
CA GLY A 702 28.85 0.08 15.59
C GLY A 702 28.83 -1.07 16.59
N ILE A 703 29.28 -2.25 16.12
CA ILE A 703 29.38 -3.46 16.95
C ILE A 703 30.84 -3.61 17.41
N ASN A 704 31.01 -4.05 18.64
CA ASN A 704 32.34 -4.28 19.25
C ASN A 704 33.24 -3.02 19.33
N LEU A 705 32.62 -1.86 19.53
CA LEU A 705 33.33 -0.58 19.66
C LEU A 705 33.64 -0.19 21.10
N GLU A 706 33.47 -1.07 22.06
CA GLU A 706 33.80 -0.78 23.47
C GLU A 706 35.26 -0.36 23.58
N ASN A 707 35.48 0.87 24.10
CA ASN A 707 36.75 1.55 24.17
C ASN A 707 37.36 2.01 22.83
N ALA A 708 36.70 1.87 21.70
CA ALA A 708 37.20 2.43 20.45
C ALA A 708 37.34 3.95 20.54
N LYS A 709 38.44 4.44 20.03
CA LYS A 709 38.74 5.86 19.95
C LYS A 709 38.06 6.49 18.73
N VAL A 710 37.42 7.62 18.93
CA VAL A 710 36.80 8.40 17.87
C VAL A 710 37.44 9.78 17.79
N SER A 711 37.87 10.17 16.61
CA SER A 711 38.42 11.50 16.34
C SER A 711 37.62 12.16 15.20
N LEU A 712 37.21 13.41 15.40
CA LEU A 712 36.67 14.26 14.36
C LEU A 712 37.74 15.21 13.85
N VAL A 713 38.02 15.16 12.56
CA VAL A 713 39.13 15.84 11.93
C VAL A 713 38.63 16.75 10.81
N ASN A 714 39.16 17.96 10.70
CA ASN A 714 38.87 18.86 9.59
C ASN A 714 39.68 18.49 8.33
N MET A 715 39.39 19.12 7.20
CA MET A 715 40.08 18.86 5.92
C MET A 715 41.58 19.29 5.92
N MET A 716 42.04 20.02 6.93
CA MET A 716 43.43 20.35 7.11
C MET A 716 44.19 19.35 7.99
N GLY A 717 43.51 18.27 8.42
CA GLY A 717 44.09 17.22 9.26
C GLY A 717 44.13 17.55 10.76
N GLN A 718 43.50 18.62 11.20
CA GLN A 718 43.45 19.00 12.62
C GLN A 718 42.34 18.23 13.32
N THR A 719 42.66 17.58 14.43
CA THR A 719 41.67 16.92 15.28
C THR A 719 40.94 17.98 16.09
N LEU A 720 39.62 18.05 15.89
CA LEU A 720 38.74 19.00 16.56
C LEU A 720 38.13 18.43 17.83
N LEU A 721 37.89 17.11 17.82
CA LEU A 721 37.34 16.40 18.97
C LEU A 721 37.95 15.00 19.01
N GLU A 722 38.21 14.51 20.23
CA GLU A 722 38.65 13.15 20.49
C GLU A 722 37.86 12.59 21.68
N THR A 723 37.28 11.40 21.50
CA THR A 723 36.48 10.74 22.53
C THR A 723 36.54 9.21 22.36
N HIS A 724 35.92 8.46 23.26
CA HIS A 724 35.91 7.00 23.23
C HIS A 724 34.47 6.49 23.44
N PHE A 725 34.16 5.32 22.90
CA PHE A 725 32.95 4.62 23.24
C PHE A 725 32.98 4.14 24.69
N THR A 726 31.93 4.45 25.45
CA THR A 726 31.79 4.02 26.84
C THR A 726 30.49 3.29 27.01
N HIS A 727 30.49 1.96 27.17
CA HIS A 727 29.34 1.12 27.51
C HIS A 727 28.10 1.20 26.60
N SER A 728 28.19 1.84 25.45
CA SER A 728 27.09 1.91 24.47
C SER A 728 27.65 1.67 23.06
N ASN A 729 26.79 1.15 22.19
CA ASN A 729 27.12 0.95 20.77
C ASN A 729 26.97 2.25 19.94
N ASP A 730 26.52 3.35 20.57
CA ASP A 730 26.28 4.63 19.92
C ASP A 730 26.99 5.76 20.65
N LEU A 731 27.72 6.58 19.91
CA LEU A 731 28.35 7.78 20.38
C LEU A 731 27.81 9.00 19.64
N GLN A 732 27.37 10.01 20.38
CA GLN A 732 26.83 11.25 19.82
C GLN A 732 27.88 12.37 19.91
N ILE A 733 28.08 13.05 18.79
CA ILE A 733 28.93 14.23 18.69
C ILE A 733 28.07 15.44 18.36
N PRO A 734 28.03 16.46 19.24
CA PRO A 734 27.34 17.70 18.91
C PRO A 734 28.08 18.44 17.79
N MET A 735 27.34 18.84 16.77
CA MET A 735 27.84 19.52 15.58
C MET A 735 27.40 20.99 15.50
N LEU A 736 26.56 21.43 16.44
CA LEU A 736 25.85 22.72 16.36
C LEU A 736 26.85 23.91 16.25
N ASP A 737 27.93 23.86 16.99
CA ASP A 737 28.94 24.93 17.04
C ASP A 737 30.04 24.76 15.99
N MET A 738 29.93 23.78 15.10
CA MET A 738 30.92 23.52 14.06
C MET A 738 30.54 24.23 12.76
N PRO A 739 31.49 24.86 12.07
CA PRO A 739 31.24 25.50 10.78
C PRO A 739 30.75 24.50 9.74
N GLU A 740 29.93 24.99 8.79
CA GLU A 740 29.55 24.20 7.62
C GLU A 740 30.79 23.76 6.84
N GLY A 741 30.82 22.53 6.38
CA GLY A 741 31.96 22.00 5.68
C GLY A 741 32.08 20.47 5.71
N ILE A 742 33.23 20.00 5.23
CA ILE A 742 33.56 18.57 5.19
C ILE A 742 34.47 18.25 6.39
N TYR A 743 34.11 17.15 7.06
CA TYR A 743 34.88 16.60 8.19
C TYR A 743 35.12 15.10 7.96
N LEU A 744 36.15 14.57 8.63
CA LEU A 744 36.46 13.15 8.67
C LEU A 744 36.26 12.63 10.08
N VAL A 745 35.50 11.57 10.21
CA VAL A 745 35.36 10.77 11.44
C VAL A 745 36.33 9.61 11.33
N VAL A 746 37.29 9.53 12.24
CA VAL A 746 38.23 8.42 12.36
C VAL A 746 37.85 7.61 13.58
N VAL A 747 37.52 6.34 13.39
CA VAL A 747 37.25 5.39 14.48
C VAL A 747 38.36 4.36 14.50
N SER A 748 39.03 4.20 15.64
CA SER A 748 40.16 3.27 15.81
C SER A 748 39.89 2.33 16.98
N ASN A 749 40.10 1.03 16.77
CA ASN A 749 39.98 0.00 17.80
C ASN A 749 41.17 -0.97 17.66
N GLY A 750 42.12 -0.83 18.54
CA GLY A 750 43.39 -1.55 18.45
C GLY A 750 44.19 -1.15 17.20
N ASP A 751 44.57 -2.11 16.40
CA ASP A 751 45.36 -1.90 15.17
C ASP A 751 44.49 -1.53 13.93
N GLU A 752 43.17 -1.59 14.04
CA GLU A 752 42.26 -1.24 12.96
C GLU A 752 41.77 0.21 13.10
N SER A 753 41.61 0.87 11.96
CA SER A 753 41.00 2.19 11.91
C SER A 753 40.14 2.34 10.65
N VAL A 754 39.01 3.05 10.78
CA VAL A 754 38.14 3.38 9.68
C VAL A 754 37.92 4.90 9.62
N VAL A 755 37.82 5.43 8.42
CA VAL A 755 37.56 6.84 8.16
C VAL A 755 36.24 7.01 7.43
N ARG A 756 35.39 7.90 7.94
CA ARG A 756 34.13 8.27 7.29
C ARG A 756 34.10 9.78 7.02
N LYS A 757 33.76 10.12 5.79
CA LYS A 757 33.56 11.52 5.39
C LYS A 757 32.14 11.94 5.71
N ILE A 758 32.00 13.08 6.37
CA ILE A 758 30.70 13.71 6.65
C ILE A 758 30.65 15.12 6.10
N VAL A 759 29.47 15.59 5.83
CA VAL A 759 29.17 16.97 5.43
C VAL A 759 28.36 17.62 6.55
N LYS A 760 28.83 18.74 7.09
CA LYS A 760 28.07 19.58 8.03
C LYS A 760 27.35 20.67 7.24
N GLN A 761 26.03 20.78 7.46
CA GLN A 761 25.12 21.79 6.89
C GLN A 761 24.49 22.65 7.98
#